data_003683751c81dd18b999470c8055ddae
#
_entry.id   003683751c81dd18b999470c8055ddae
#
_cell.length_a   1.000
_cell.length_b   1.000
_cell.length_c   1.000
_cell.angle_alpha   90.00
_cell.angle_beta   90.00
_cell.angle_gamma   90.00
#
_symmetry.space_group_name_H-M   'P 1'
#
loop_
_entity.id
_entity.type
_entity.pdbx_description
1 polymer ?
#
loop_
_entity_poly.entity_id
_entity_poly.type
_entity_poly.pdbx_seq_one_letter_code
_entity_poly.pdbx_strand_id
1 'polypeptide(L)'
;MSNKNIFIKGAKEHNLKNVDVTIPRDKLVVLTGLSGSGKSSLAFDTIYAEGQRRYVESLSSYARQFLGQMEKPDVEYIDGLSPAISIDQKTTSKNPRSTVGTVTELYDYLRLLFANIGIPHCPKCGKEIKKQTIDQIVDRVLELPEGTKFQILAPVIRAKKGEHQKLLEDAKKGGYVRVRVDGIIYDLSEKITMEKNKKHHIEIVIDRLVVKDGIKQRLTDSLETALSLAGGLVLIDLVDGEEMLFSQNYACDDCGISMEELAPRMFSFNSPFGACPTCLGLGSMMKVDPKLILDKKKSINQGGIQASGWSNPDNGFTTAGMYYRALADKYGFSLDTPVGELPEDIIDILLYGTKGEKLHLTYERSYGSANYTAAFEGVVNNLERRYKETGSEYMKSEIERVMTIKNCPDCNGKRLKKEILAVTVGGKNIDEVTRMPVTKAKEFFNSLELTEKEEAIARLILKEINERLGFLIDVGLDYLTLSRASGTLSGGEAQRIRLATQIGSSLMGVLYILDEPSIGLHQRDNDRLLATLKRLRDLGNTLIVVEHDEDTMYAADHIIDVGPGAGIHGGEIVAEGTVEEIKKNPDSITGQYLSGVKQIPVPAERRKGNGHFLTIRGAAENNLKQVDVQIPLGTFCAVTGVSGSGKSSLVNEIIYKHLAHELNRAYTYPGQMDAMEGLEYLDKVIDIDQSPIGRTPRSNPATYTGVFSDIRDVFAQTQEAKIRGYKSGRFSFNVKGGRCEACCGDGIIKIEMHFLPDVYVPCEVCKGKRYNRETLEVKYKGKNIYEVLDMTVEEGLEFFSSLPKIQRKLQTLYDVGLSYIKIGQPSTQLSGGEAQRVKLATELSKRGTGKTIYILDEPTTGLHTADVHKLLEVLQRLVDAGNTVLVIEHNLDVIKTADYIVDLGPEGGDRGGQIVASGTPEEIMKVKKSYTGQYLKKYLNQAHHI
;
A
#
# COMPACT_ATOMS: atom_id res chain seq x y z
N MET A 1 25.85 35.25 16.00
CA MET A 1 24.78 35.77 15.13
C MET A 1 24.27 34.57 14.36
N SER A 2 23.01 34.18 14.50
CA SER A 2 22.46 33.07 13.69
C SER A 2 22.47 33.53 12.23
N ASN A 3 23.12 32.75 11.34
CA ASN A 3 23.06 32.99 9.90
C ASN A 3 21.59 33.08 9.48
N LYS A 4 21.15 34.18 8.92
CA LYS A 4 19.77 34.39 8.45
C LYS A 4 19.47 33.63 7.18
N ASN A 5 20.48 33.08 6.52
CA ASN A 5 20.37 32.40 5.24
C ASN A 5 21.14 31.08 5.24
N ILE A 6 20.74 30.17 4.40
CA ILE A 6 21.48 28.97 3.97
C ILE A 6 22.21 29.37 2.67
N PHE A 7 23.51 29.25 2.64
CA PHE A 7 24.32 29.54 1.47
C PHE A 7 24.80 28.23 0.85
N ILE A 8 24.51 28.06 -0.43
CA ILE A 8 24.95 26.91 -1.22
C ILE A 8 25.84 27.45 -2.30
N LYS A 9 27.04 26.87 -2.46
CA LYS A 9 28.00 27.26 -3.49
C LYS A 9 28.49 26.07 -4.27
N GLY A 10 28.42 26.16 -5.59
CA GLY A 10 28.98 25.18 -6.49
C GLY A 10 28.26 23.83 -6.51
N ALA A 11 26.93 23.78 -6.43
CA ALA A 11 26.17 22.53 -6.52
C ALA A 11 26.25 21.97 -7.94
N LYS A 12 26.65 20.66 -8.06
CA LYS A 12 26.90 19.97 -9.33
C LYS A 12 26.24 18.58 -9.40
N GLU A 13 25.36 18.25 -8.44
CA GLU A 13 24.67 16.95 -8.46
C GLU A 13 23.81 16.78 -9.71
N HIS A 14 23.93 15.63 -10.36
CA HIS A 14 23.21 15.24 -11.57
C HIS A 14 23.34 16.27 -12.71
N ASN A 15 22.26 17.02 -13.00
CA ASN A 15 22.24 18.01 -14.08
C ASN A 15 22.49 19.44 -13.63
N LEU A 16 22.77 19.67 -12.33
CA LEU A 16 23.06 21.02 -11.81
C LEU A 16 24.38 21.57 -12.40
N LYS A 17 24.36 22.80 -12.86
CA LYS A 17 25.47 23.47 -13.54
C LYS A 17 26.24 24.44 -12.63
N ASN A 18 26.88 23.90 -11.59
CA ASN A 18 27.68 24.72 -10.65
C ASN A 18 26.85 25.84 -10.01
N VAL A 19 25.71 25.47 -9.42
CA VAL A 19 24.71 26.43 -8.93
C VAL A 19 25.13 27.05 -7.61
N ASP A 20 25.03 28.36 -7.54
CA ASP A 20 25.08 29.15 -6.32
C ASP A 20 23.69 29.66 -5.97
N VAL A 21 23.24 29.47 -4.72
CA VAL A 21 21.91 29.90 -4.30
C VAL A 21 21.88 30.26 -2.82
N THR A 22 21.06 31.25 -2.48
CA THR A 22 20.86 31.74 -1.11
C THR A 22 19.42 31.55 -0.69
N ILE A 23 19.20 30.73 0.33
CA ILE A 23 17.86 30.35 0.83
C ILE A 23 17.63 31.04 2.18
N PRO A 24 16.58 31.89 2.33
CA PRO A 24 16.26 32.52 3.60
C PRO A 24 15.77 31.50 4.62
N ARG A 25 16.28 31.61 5.88
CA ARG A 25 15.82 30.74 6.98
C ARG A 25 14.50 31.23 7.57
N ASP A 26 13.81 30.33 8.27
CA ASP A 26 12.54 30.60 8.95
C ASP A 26 11.45 31.12 7.98
N LYS A 27 11.49 30.61 6.74
CA LYS A 27 10.62 30.97 5.62
C LYS A 27 10.05 29.74 4.93
N LEU A 28 8.95 29.93 4.23
CA LEU A 28 8.40 28.97 3.27
C LEU A 28 9.00 29.27 1.90
N VAL A 29 9.91 28.43 1.45
CA VAL A 29 10.63 28.54 0.18
C VAL A 29 10.12 27.51 -0.79
N VAL A 30 9.71 27.91 -1.98
CA VAL A 30 9.25 27.01 -3.04
C VAL A 30 10.33 26.88 -4.11
N LEU A 31 10.73 25.63 -4.41
CA LEU A 31 11.53 25.28 -5.58
C LEU A 31 10.59 24.86 -6.72
N THR A 32 10.58 25.59 -7.81
CA THR A 32 9.74 25.35 -8.97
C THR A 32 10.56 25.24 -10.26
N GLY A 33 9.92 24.93 -11.38
CA GLY A 33 10.52 24.77 -12.71
C GLY A 33 10.05 23.52 -13.43
N LEU A 34 10.45 23.31 -14.67
CA LEU A 34 10.04 22.18 -15.51
C LEU A 34 10.38 20.82 -14.91
N SER A 35 9.65 19.78 -15.29
CA SER A 35 10.00 18.41 -14.93
C SER A 35 11.40 18.06 -15.46
N GLY A 36 12.29 17.51 -14.60
CA GLY A 36 13.68 17.22 -14.96
C GLY A 36 14.61 18.44 -14.99
N SER A 37 14.20 19.61 -14.49
CA SER A 37 15.06 20.81 -14.45
C SER A 37 16.18 20.79 -13.41
N GLY A 38 16.14 19.86 -12.40
CA GLY A 38 17.14 19.76 -11.34
C GLY A 38 16.64 20.15 -9.93
N LYS A 39 15.33 20.43 -9.77
CA LYS A 39 14.74 20.77 -8.46
C LYS A 39 15.01 19.73 -7.37
N SER A 40 14.72 18.47 -7.64
CA SER A 40 14.94 17.39 -6.70
C SER A 40 16.42 17.16 -6.42
N SER A 41 17.29 17.33 -7.43
CA SER A 41 18.75 17.25 -7.28
C SER A 41 19.26 18.32 -6.32
N LEU A 42 18.70 19.55 -6.38
CA LEU A 42 19.07 20.61 -5.44
C LEU A 42 18.49 20.35 -4.04
N ALA A 43 17.19 20.00 -3.94
CA ALA A 43 16.48 19.85 -2.65
C ALA A 43 16.95 18.61 -1.88
N PHE A 44 16.92 17.43 -2.53
CA PHE A 44 17.14 16.14 -1.86
C PHE A 44 18.57 15.66 -1.99
N ASP A 45 19.13 15.63 -3.20
CA ASP A 45 20.44 15.04 -3.43
C ASP A 45 21.59 15.98 -2.98
N THR A 46 21.33 17.30 -2.85
CA THR A 46 22.30 18.29 -2.38
C THR A 46 22.03 18.75 -0.95
N ILE A 47 20.90 19.45 -0.71
CA ILE A 47 20.63 20.11 0.59
C ILE A 47 20.31 19.09 1.68
N TYR A 48 19.35 18.18 1.43
CA TYR A 48 18.99 17.15 2.40
C TYR A 48 20.14 16.18 2.66
N ALA A 49 20.80 15.70 1.58
CA ALA A 49 21.91 14.76 1.69
C ALA A 49 23.05 15.30 2.56
N GLU A 50 23.44 16.57 2.37
CA GLU A 50 24.48 17.21 3.18
C GLU A 50 24.03 17.44 4.63
N GLY A 51 22.77 17.87 4.84
CA GLY A 51 22.20 18.02 6.18
C GLY A 51 22.17 16.71 6.97
N GLN A 52 21.73 15.62 6.32
CA GLN A 52 21.71 14.28 6.88
C GLN A 52 23.13 13.76 7.15
N ARG A 53 24.06 13.95 6.22
CA ARG A 53 25.47 13.55 6.37
C ARG A 53 26.09 14.19 7.61
N ARG A 54 25.94 15.52 7.78
CA ARG A 54 26.47 16.26 8.96
C ARG A 54 25.83 15.77 10.25
N TYR A 55 24.52 15.48 10.24
CA TYR A 55 23.84 14.93 11.41
C TYR A 55 24.41 13.56 11.79
N VAL A 56 24.55 12.64 10.82
CA VAL A 56 25.13 11.30 11.04
C VAL A 56 26.58 11.40 11.52
N GLU A 57 27.39 12.30 10.98
CA GLU A 57 28.77 12.51 11.42
C GLU A 57 28.86 13.02 12.87
N SER A 58 27.86 13.74 13.36
CA SER A 58 27.81 14.22 14.74
C SER A 58 27.50 13.10 15.75
N LEU A 59 27.02 11.95 15.31
CA LEU A 59 26.67 10.81 16.16
C LEU A 59 27.91 10.02 16.60
N SER A 60 27.75 9.18 17.63
CA SER A 60 28.81 8.28 18.10
C SER A 60 29.29 7.32 17.02
N SER A 61 30.54 6.87 17.10
CA SER A 61 31.12 5.90 16.16
C SER A 61 30.30 4.60 16.07
N TYR A 62 29.70 4.19 17.18
CA TYR A 62 28.79 3.02 17.23
C TYR A 62 27.53 3.26 16.40
N ALA A 63 26.85 4.40 16.57
CA ALA A 63 25.65 4.74 15.79
C ALA A 63 25.94 4.84 14.28
N ARG A 64 27.11 5.40 13.92
CA ARG A 64 27.57 5.52 12.51
C ARG A 64 27.76 4.16 11.82
N GLN A 65 28.20 3.12 12.56
CA GLN A 65 28.33 1.76 12.01
C GLN A 65 26.99 1.17 11.54
N PHE A 66 25.87 1.54 12.20
CA PHE A 66 24.53 1.09 11.83
C PHE A 66 23.90 1.90 10.71
N LEU A 67 24.18 3.21 10.64
CA LEU A 67 23.58 4.12 9.67
C LEU A 67 24.33 4.15 8.33
N GLY A 68 25.54 3.57 8.27
CA GLY A 68 26.41 3.61 7.08
C GLY A 68 27.11 4.95 6.89
N GLN A 69 28.11 4.96 6.00
CA GLN A 69 28.72 6.21 5.54
C GLN A 69 27.87 6.78 4.40
N MET A 70 27.42 8.02 4.54
CA MET A 70 26.78 8.74 3.45
C MET A 70 27.84 9.40 2.58
N GLU A 71 27.70 9.28 1.26
CA GLU A 71 28.57 9.98 0.31
C GLU A 71 28.34 11.49 0.44
N LYS A 72 29.42 12.26 0.29
CA LYS A 72 29.32 13.71 0.27
C LYS A 72 28.74 14.12 -1.10
N PRO A 73 27.67 14.95 -1.13
CA PRO A 73 27.15 15.46 -2.38
C PRO A 73 28.18 16.32 -3.11
N ASP A 74 28.07 16.36 -4.44
CA ASP A 74 28.97 17.17 -5.30
C ASP A 74 28.61 18.66 -5.19
N VAL A 75 29.13 19.27 -4.13
CA VAL A 75 28.95 20.68 -3.80
C VAL A 75 30.22 21.24 -3.18
N GLU A 76 30.58 22.47 -3.52
CA GLU A 76 31.80 23.10 -2.95
C GLU A 76 31.64 23.27 -1.44
N TYR A 77 30.61 23.98 -1.00
CA TYR A 77 30.22 24.03 0.42
C TYR A 77 28.78 24.48 0.62
N ILE A 78 28.20 24.14 1.76
CA ILE A 78 26.91 24.63 2.24
C ILE A 78 27.10 25.17 3.66
N ASP A 79 26.63 26.39 3.93
CA ASP A 79 26.64 27.00 5.26
C ASP A 79 25.21 27.31 5.74
N GLY A 80 25.02 27.38 7.07
CA GLY A 80 23.74 27.73 7.68
C GLY A 80 22.71 26.61 7.74
N LEU A 81 23.06 25.33 7.45
CA LEU A 81 22.12 24.20 7.53
C LEU A 81 21.71 23.93 8.98
N SER A 82 20.40 23.73 9.17
CA SER A 82 19.78 23.12 10.34
C SER A 82 19.67 21.60 10.17
N PRO A 83 19.39 20.83 11.24
CA PRO A 83 18.99 19.43 11.08
C PRO A 83 17.87 19.29 10.07
N ALA A 84 18.05 18.42 9.06
CA ALA A 84 17.15 18.32 7.93
C ALA A 84 16.25 17.08 8.05
N ILE A 85 14.97 17.26 7.77
CA ILE A 85 13.94 16.19 7.69
C ILE A 85 13.34 16.22 6.30
N SER A 86 13.36 15.07 5.62
CA SER A 86 12.73 14.88 4.32
C SER A 86 11.35 14.23 4.47
N ILE A 87 10.38 14.76 3.72
CA ILE A 87 9.03 14.20 3.58
C ILE A 87 8.79 13.97 2.09
N ASP A 88 9.29 12.83 1.60
CA ASP A 88 9.20 12.43 0.20
C ASP A 88 7.93 11.60 -0.08
N GLN A 89 7.62 11.41 -1.37
CA GLN A 89 6.52 10.56 -1.81
C GLN A 89 6.85 9.06 -1.80
N LYS A 90 8.11 8.68 -1.70
CA LYS A 90 8.55 7.30 -1.88
C LYS A 90 8.03 6.40 -0.77
N THR A 91 7.36 5.35 -1.21
CA THR A 91 7.01 4.11 -0.53
C THR A 91 6.04 4.17 0.65
N THR A 92 4.79 3.87 0.33
CA THR A 92 3.90 3.24 1.31
C THR A 92 4.54 1.93 1.77
N SER A 93 4.62 1.73 3.08
CA SER A 93 5.09 0.45 3.63
C SER A 93 4.21 -0.68 3.10
N LYS A 94 4.80 -1.64 2.39
CA LYS A 94 4.10 -2.86 1.93
C LYS A 94 3.86 -3.86 3.06
N ASN A 95 4.23 -3.52 4.30
CA ASN A 95 4.00 -4.39 5.45
C ASN A 95 2.49 -4.45 5.76
N PRO A 96 1.84 -5.63 5.65
CA PRO A 96 0.40 -5.76 5.87
C PRO A 96 -0.03 -5.51 7.32
N ARG A 97 0.92 -5.40 8.25
CA ARG A 97 0.69 -5.06 9.65
C ARG A 97 0.71 -3.56 9.94
N SER A 98 1.23 -2.75 9.00
CA SER A 98 1.23 -1.29 9.17
C SER A 98 -0.14 -0.71 8.86
N THR A 99 -0.66 0.10 9.77
CA THR A 99 -1.93 0.82 9.64
C THR A 99 -1.71 2.31 9.85
N VAL A 100 -2.67 3.15 9.48
CA VAL A 100 -2.64 4.59 9.79
C VAL A 100 -2.39 4.79 11.27
N GLY A 101 -3.11 4.09 12.15
CA GLY A 101 -2.95 4.20 13.61
C GLY A 101 -1.55 3.83 14.12
N THR A 102 -0.88 2.84 13.51
CA THR A 102 0.50 2.47 13.92
C THR A 102 1.56 3.42 13.37
N VAL A 103 1.39 3.95 12.17
CA VAL A 103 2.33 4.90 11.56
C VAL A 103 2.28 6.27 12.26
N THR A 104 1.09 6.68 12.73
CA THR A 104 0.88 7.92 13.49
C THR A 104 1.15 7.77 14.99
N GLU A 105 1.55 6.59 15.46
CA GLU A 105 1.72 6.22 16.87
C GLU A 105 0.43 6.31 17.71
N LEU A 106 -0.71 6.72 17.13
CA LEU A 106 -2.01 6.80 17.81
C LEU A 106 -2.42 5.46 18.43
N TYR A 107 -2.11 4.36 17.74
CA TYR A 107 -2.42 3.03 18.22
C TYR A 107 -1.70 2.68 19.53
N ASP A 108 -0.51 3.22 19.77
CA ASP A 108 0.25 3.01 21.00
C ASP A 108 -0.42 3.73 22.19
N TYR A 109 -0.91 4.94 21.98
CA TYR A 109 -1.69 5.66 22.98
C TYR A 109 -3.05 4.99 23.23
N LEU A 110 -3.71 4.44 22.19
CA LEU A 110 -4.95 3.67 22.36
C LEU A 110 -4.72 2.42 23.22
N ARG A 111 -3.62 1.68 22.97
CA ARG A 111 -3.28 0.51 23.80
C ARG A 111 -3.07 0.89 25.28
N LEU A 112 -2.42 2.01 25.52
CA LEU A 112 -2.26 2.54 26.90
C LEU A 112 -3.60 2.91 27.51
N LEU A 113 -4.48 3.60 26.77
CA LEU A 113 -5.79 4.00 27.24
C LEU A 113 -6.64 2.79 27.63
N PHE A 114 -6.78 1.82 26.71
CA PHE A 114 -7.58 0.61 26.92
C PHE A 114 -7.03 -0.29 28.03
N ALA A 115 -5.71 -0.32 28.23
CA ALA A 115 -5.11 -1.09 29.31
C ALA A 115 -5.36 -0.47 30.70
N ASN A 116 -5.43 0.87 30.79
CA ASN A 116 -5.49 1.58 32.07
C ASN A 116 -6.93 1.87 32.55
N ILE A 117 -7.85 2.20 31.61
CA ILE A 117 -9.24 2.56 31.93
C ILE A 117 -10.28 1.67 31.24
N GLY A 118 -9.83 0.66 30.47
CA GLY A 118 -10.75 -0.26 29.78
C GLY A 118 -11.52 -1.15 30.76
N ILE A 119 -12.83 -1.29 30.50
CA ILE A 119 -13.74 -2.15 31.24
C ILE A 119 -13.86 -3.48 30.52
N PRO A 120 -13.37 -4.59 31.10
CA PRO A 120 -13.47 -5.91 30.47
C PRO A 120 -14.87 -6.48 30.60
N HIS A 121 -15.34 -7.11 29.52
CA HIS A 121 -16.62 -7.81 29.46
C HIS A 121 -16.41 -9.28 29.08
N CYS A 122 -17.33 -10.12 29.45
CA CYS A 122 -17.29 -11.53 29.09
C CYS A 122 -17.55 -11.70 27.56
N PRO A 123 -16.64 -12.35 26.81
CA PRO A 123 -16.82 -12.52 25.37
C PRO A 123 -18.00 -13.45 24.99
N LYS A 124 -18.57 -14.20 25.96
CA LYS A 124 -19.74 -15.08 25.74
C LYS A 124 -21.05 -14.41 26.10
N CYS A 125 -21.18 -13.83 27.30
CA CYS A 125 -22.43 -13.27 27.80
C CYS A 125 -22.51 -11.75 27.81
N GLY A 126 -21.40 -11.05 27.55
CA GLY A 126 -21.34 -9.57 27.50
C GLY A 126 -21.38 -8.87 28.87
N LYS A 127 -21.49 -9.60 29.99
CA LYS A 127 -21.46 -8.98 31.32
C LYS A 127 -20.09 -8.41 31.64
N GLU A 128 -20.06 -7.32 32.42
CA GLU A 128 -18.85 -6.73 32.96
C GLU A 128 -18.13 -7.76 33.83
N ILE A 129 -16.82 -7.90 33.61
CA ILE A 129 -15.98 -8.80 34.39
C ILE A 129 -15.31 -8.01 35.52
N LYS A 130 -15.52 -8.47 36.76
CA LYS A 130 -14.89 -7.90 37.97
C LYS A 130 -13.81 -8.82 38.52
N LYS A 131 -12.93 -8.27 39.36
CA LYS A 131 -11.96 -9.07 40.12
C LYS A 131 -12.74 -10.00 41.03
N GLN A 132 -12.45 -11.30 41.00
CA GLN A 132 -13.04 -12.26 41.94
C GLN A 132 -12.31 -12.19 43.29
N THR A 133 -13.08 -12.10 44.37
CA THR A 133 -12.53 -12.25 45.72
C THR A 133 -12.29 -13.72 46.02
N ILE A 134 -11.39 -13.99 46.99
CA ILE A 134 -11.14 -15.38 47.45
C ILE A 134 -12.42 -16.04 47.90
N ASP A 135 -13.28 -15.30 48.65
CA ASP A 135 -14.56 -15.82 49.12
C ASP A 135 -15.47 -16.28 47.95
N GLN A 136 -15.55 -15.51 46.89
CA GLN A 136 -16.33 -15.89 45.70
C GLN A 136 -15.77 -17.17 45.02
N ILE A 137 -14.42 -17.30 44.95
CA ILE A 137 -13.77 -18.51 44.42
C ILE A 137 -14.10 -19.72 45.31
N VAL A 138 -14.01 -19.54 46.65
CA VAL A 138 -14.36 -20.57 47.64
C VAL A 138 -15.81 -21.02 47.50
N ASP A 139 -16.76 -20.05 47.46
CA ASP A 139 -18.18 -20.35 47.32
C ASP A 139 -18.44 -21.09 46.00
N ARG A 140 -17.83 -20.72 44.90
CA ARG A 140 -17.96 -21.40 43.59
C ARG A 140 -17.42 -22.83 43.60
N VAL A 141 -16.31 -23.10 44.29
CA VAL A 141 -15.76 -24.46 44.44
C VAL A 141 -16.64 -25.32 45.35
N LEU A 142 -17.27 -24.71 46.38
CA LEU A 142 -18.19 -25.39 47.27
C LEU A 142 -19.57 -25.70 46.67
N GLU A 143 -19.96 -25.03 45.56
CA GLU A 143 -21.15 -25.39 44.76
C GLU A 143 -21.01 -26.71 44.01
N LEU A 144 -19.80 -27.27 43.87
CA LEU A 144 -19.60 -28.57 43.24
C LEU A 144 -20.27 -29.68 44.06
N PRO A 145 -20.71 -30.77 43.42
CA PRO A 145 -21.36 -31.89 44.12
C PRO A 145 -20.51 -32.44 45.25
N GLU A 146 -21.11 -32.80 46.36
CA GLU A 146 -20.44 -33.42 47.50
C GLU A 146 -19.74 -34.71 47.10
N GLY A 147 -18.53 -34.93 47.56
CA GLY A 147 -17.68 -36.05 47.17
C GLY A 147 -16.78 -35.82 45.93
N THR A 148 -16.91 -34.66 45.24
CA THR A 148 -16.06 -34.31 44.11
C THR A 148 -14.61 -34.16 44.57
N LYS A 149 -13.70 -34.87 43.89
CA LYS A 149 -12.25 -34.83 44.15
C LYS A 149 -11.60 -33.83 43.19
N PHE A 150 -10.81 -32.90 43.71
CA PHE A 150 -10.13 -31.89 42.97
C PHE A 150 -8.73 -31.57 43.50
N GLN A 151 -7.91 -30.97 42.60
CA GLN A 151 -6.57 -30.48 42.93
C GLN A 151 -6.52 -28.97 42.77
N ILE A 152 -5.81 -28.31 43.68
CA ILE A 152 -5.54 -26.88 43.64
C ILE A 152 -4.14 -26.70 43.06
N LEU A 153 -4.05 -26.09 41.90
CA LEU A 153 -2.83 -25.88 41.14
C LEU A 153 -2.50 -24.39 41.02
N ALA A 154 -1.24 -24.02 41.23
CA ALA A 154 -0.71 -22.69 41.02
C ALA A 154 0.01 -22.63 39.63
N PRO A 155 -0.57 -22.00 38.60
CA PRO A 155 0.03 -21.92 37.27
C PRO A 155 1.14 -20.87 37.23
N VAL A 156 2.37 -21.26 37.57
CA VAL A 156 3.53 -20.35 37.68
C VAL A 156 4.22 -20.07 36.35
N ILE A 157 4.13 -20.98 35.37
CA ILE A 157 4.62 -20.81 34.01
C ILE A 157 3.51 -21.14 33.01
N ARG A 158 3.24 -20.21 32.08
CA ARG A 158 2.25 -20.38 31.00
C ARG A 158 2.87 -20.02 29.67
N ALA A 159 3.00 -21.03 28.80
CA ALA A 159 3.48 -20.90 27.43
C ALA A 159 4.85 -20.18 27.27
N LYS A 160 5.80 -20.39 28.21
CA LYS A 160 7.17 -19.83 28.17
C LYS A 160 8.18 -20.87 27.75
N LYS A 161 9.16 -20.49 26.93
CA LYS A 161 10.32 -21.33 26.58
C LYS A 161 11.33 -21.33 27.68
N GLY A 162 12.01 -22.45 27.87
CA GLY A 162 13.09 -22.62 28.89
C GLY A 162 13.03 -23.93 29.60
N GLU A 163 14.13 -24.30 30.25
CA GLU A 163 14.24 -25.52 31.09
C GLU A 163 13.71 -25.34 32.52
N HIS A 164 13.46 -24.07 32.92
CA HIS A 164 12.86 -23.68 34.21
C HIS A 164 13.37 -24.41 35.45
N GLN A 165 14.59 -24.96 35.46
CA GLN A 165 15.18 -25.76 36.54
C GLN A 165 15.19 -25.01 37.88
N LYS A 166 15.57 -23.73 37.87
CA LYS A 166 15.60 -22.89 39.09
C LYS A 166 14.22 -22.80 39.76
N LEU A 167 13.14 -22.70 38.97
CA LEU A 167 11.76 -22.63 39.47
C LEU A 167 11.36 -23.95 40.16
N LEU A 168 11.76 -25.11 39.58
CA LEU A 168 11.51 -26.43 40.14
C LEU A 168 12.30 -26.61 41.45
N GLU A 169 13.55 -26.12 41.50
CA GLU A 169 14.37 -26.14 42.71
C GLU A 169 13.78 -25.25 43.81
N ASP A 170 13.29 -24.05 43.44
CA ASP A 170 12.67 -23.12 44.40
C ASP A 170 11.34 -23.69 44.93
N ALA A 171 10.52 -24.35 44.08
CA ALA A 171 9.32 -25.05 44.49
C ALA A 171 9.65 -26.21 45.45
N LYS A 172 10.70 -26.99 45.20
CA LYS A 172 11.17 -28.07 46.08
C LYS A 172 11.64 -27.53 47.43
N LYS A 173 12.40 -26.43 47.45
CA LYS A 173 12.83 -25.73 48.68
C LYS A 173 11.65 -25.17 49.49
N GLY A 174 10.58 -24.73 48.77
CA GLY A 174 9.32 -24.25 49.34
C GLY A 174 8.46 -25.38 49.98
N GLY A 175 8.90 -26.64 49.91
CA GLY A 175 8.20 -27.76 50.57
C GLY A 175 7.12 -28.40 49.69
N TYR A 176 6.98 -28.00 48.42
CA TYR A 176 6.01 -28.64 47.51
C TYR A 176 6.55 -29.99 47.04
N VAL A 177 5.65 -30.97 46.88
CA VAL A 177 6.00 -32.34 46.57
C VAL A 177 5.81 -32.65 45.08
N ARG A 178 4.81 -32.01 44.44
CA ARG A 178 4.39 -32.33 43.05
C ARG A 178 4.24 -31.10 42.19
N VAL A 179 4.53 -31.27 40.93
CA VAL A 179 4.35 -30.27 39.88
C VAL A 179 3.71 -30.93 38.66
N ARG A 180 2.85 -30.24 37.98
CA ARG A 180 2.29 -30.64 36.68
C ARG A 180 3.06 -29.88 35.60
N VAL A 181 3.68 -30.60 34.67
CA VAL A 181 4.38 -30.01 33.52
C VAL A 181 3.72 -30.52 32.24
N ASP A 182 3.25 -29.62 31.40
CA ASP A 182 2.55 -29.92 30.15
C ASP A 182 1.41 -30.96 30.29
N GLY A 183 0.67 -30.89 31.40
CA GLY A 183 -0.45 -31.74 31.73
C GLY A 183 -0.07 -33.05 32.47
N ILE A 184 1.23 -33.35 32.63
CA ILE A 184 1.70 -34.57 33.32
C ILE A 184 2.20 -34.21 34.71
N ILE A 185 1.73 -34.94 35.72
CA ILE A 185 2.15 -34.75 37.12
C ILE A 185 3.45 -35.51 37.39
N TYR A 186 4.45 -34.78 37.93
CA TYR A 186 5.76 -35.29 38.33
C TYR A 186 5.96 -35.07 39.82
N ASP A 187 6.71 -35.94 40.47
CA ASP A 187 7.24 -35.71 41.83
C ASP A 187 8.50 -34.82 41.72
N LEU A 188 8.59 -33.79 42.53
CA LEU A 188 9.74 -32.87 42.55
C LEU A 188 11.04 -33.54 43.06
N SER A 189 10.99 -34.78 43.56
CA SER A 189 12.19 -35.56 43.84
C SER A 189 12.81 -36.18 42.58
N GLU A 190 12.03 -36.35 41.51
CA GLU A 190 12.47 -36.87 40.22
C GLU A 190 13.21 -35.83 39.39
N LYS A 191 14.04 -36.30 38.46
CA LYS A 191 14.72 -35.40 37.53
C LYS A 191 13.79 -35.07 36.34
N ILE A 192 13.23 -33.88 36.37
CA ILE A 192 12.35 -33.39 35.32
C ILE A 192 13.20 -32.66 34.26
N THR A 193 13.19 -33.17 33.01
CA THR A 193 13.89 -32.58 31.87
C THR A 193 12.91 -31.92 30.90
N MET A 194 13.15 -30.67 30.57
CA MET A 194 12.32 -29.88 29.63
C MET A 194 13.15 -29.38 28.47
N GLU A 195 12.54 -29.29 27.27
CA GLU A 195 13.21 -28.81 26.06
C GLU A 195 13.33 -27.29 26.09
N LYS A 196 14.57 -26.76 26.02
CA LYS A 196 14.88 -25.32 26.10
C LYS A 196 14.11 -24.46 25.07
N ASN A 197 13.83 -24.99 23.85
CA ASN A 197 13.22 -24.26 22.75
C ASN A 197 11.70 -24.44 22.64
N LYS A 198 11.10 -25.29 23.48
CA LYS A 198 9.67 -25.57 23.52
C LYS A 198 8.98 -24.71 24.58
N LYS A 199 7.73 -24.36 24.32
CA LYS A 199 6.89 -23.66 25.31
C LYS A 199 6.34 -24.66 26.30
N HIS A 200 6.50 -24.37 27.59
CA HIS A 200 6.02 -25.23 28.68
C HIS A 200 4.96 -24.54 29.53
N HIS A 201 4.08 -25.33 30.09
CA HIS A 201 3.16 -24.99 31.17
C HIS A 201 3.59 -25.70 32.45
N ILE A 202 3.74 -24.96 33.54
CA ILE A 202 4.19 -25.52 34.83
C ILE A 202 3.22 -25.02 35.91
N GLU A 203 2.53 -25.95 36.54
CA GLU A 203 1.62 -25.72 37.64
C GLU A 203 2.12 -26.47 38.91
N ILE A 204 2.25 -25.77 40.02
CA ILE A 204 2.62 -26.39 41.31
C ILE A 204 1.34 -26.91 41.94
N VAL A 205 1.33 -28.15 42.36
CA VAL A 205 0.21 -28.78 43.11
C VAL A 205 0.27 -28.32 44.56
N ILE A 206 -0.72 -27.51 44.97
CA ILE A 206 -0.81 -26.94 46.31
C ILE A 206 -1.49 -27.89 47.30
N ASP A 207 -2.71 -28.35 46.89
CA ASP A 207 -3.47 -29.25 47.74
C ASP A 207 -4.37 -30.19 46.93
N ARG A 208 -4.86 -31.26 47.53
CA ARG A 208 -5.81 -32.22 46.97
C ARG A 208 -6.94 -32.37 47.96
N LEU A 209 -8.14 -31.98 47.55
CA LEU A 209 -9.29 -31.91 48.45
C LEU A 209 -10.49 -32.67 47.86
N VAL A 210 -11.45 -32.91 48.72
CA VAL A 210 -12.74 -33.51 48.39
C VAL A 210 -13.81 -32.59 48.94
N VAL A 211 -14.79 -32.25 48.12
CA VAL A 211 -15.93 -31.39 48.54
C VAL A 211 -16.69 -32.12 49.63
N LYS A 212 -16.66 -31.57 50.85
CA LYS A 212 -17.38 -32.07 52.06
C LYS A 212 -17.58 -30.93 53.04
N ASP A 213 -18.49 -31.11 53.97
CA ASP A 213 -18.67 -30.15 55.06
C ASP A 213 -17.37 -29.92 55.85
N GLY A 214 -17.10 -28.65 56.18
CA GLY A 214 -15.99 -28.21 57.02
C GLY A 214 -14.65 -28.00 56.29
N ILE A 215 -14.57 -28.13 54.94
CA ILE A 215 -13.31 -27.86 54.19
C ILE A 215 -13.04 -26.39 53.95
N LYS A 216 -14.00 -25.47 54.20
CA LYS A 216 -13.93 -24.06 53.80
C LYS A 216 -12.63 -23.37 54.23
N GLN A 217 -12.20 -23.52 55.47
CA GLN A 217 -10.97 -22.91 55.97
C GLN A 217 -9.73 -23.42 55.21
N ARG A 218 -9.57 -24.74 55.10
CA ARG A 218 -8.44 -25.36 54.39
C ARG A 218 -8.42 -25.00 52.92
N LEU A 219 -9.60 -24.94 52.28
CA LEU A 219 -9.75 -24.50 50.89
C LEU A 219 -9.29 -23.05 50.74
N THR A 220 -9.70 -22.13 51.63
CA THR A 220 -9.27 -20.74 51.64
C THR A 220 -7.75 -20.60 51.75
N ASP A 221 -7.12 -21.27 52.73
CA ASP A 221 -5.69 -21.24 52.96
C ASP A 221 -4.89 -21.75 51.74
N SER A 222 -5.39 -22.81 51.10
CA SER A 222 -4.77 -23.42 49.91
C SER A 222 -4.93 -22.52 48.67
N LEU A 223 -6.08 -21.84 48.52
CA LEU A 223 -6.33 -20.88 47.47
C LEU A 223 -5.46 -19.61 47.62
N GLU A 224 -5.34 -19.07 48.85
CA GLU A 224 -4.44 -17.94 49.15
C GLU A 224 -3.00 -18.27 48.76
N THR A 225 -2.54 -19.47 49.10
CA THR A 225 -1.20 -19.95 48.76
C THR A 225 -1.03 -20.05 47.24
N ALA A 226 -2.00 -20.65 46.53
CA ALA A 226 -1.95 -20.80 45.08
C ALA A 226 -1.95 -19.44 44.37
N LEU A 227 -2.85 -18.53 44.76
CA LEU A 227 -2.99 -17.19 44.18
C LEU A 227 -1.73 -16.34 44.43
N SER A 228 -1.12 -16.44 45.62
CA SER A 228 0.14 -15.75 45.92
C SER A 228 1.31 -16.24 45.04
N LEU A 229 1.42 -17.55 44.84
CA LEU A 229 2.49 -18.14 44.02
C LEU A 229 2.34 -17.85 42.52
N ALA A 230 1.11 -17.86 42.03
CA ALA A 230 0.81 -17.70 40.61
C ALA A 230 0.38 -16.26 40.21
N GLY A 231 0.61 -15.28 41.08
CA GLY A 231 0.28 -13.86 40.79
C GLY A 231 -1.21 -13.59 40.55
N GLY A 232 -2.07 -14.21 41.38
CA GLY A 232 -3.52 -14.03 41.37
C GLY A 232 -4.29 -15.03 40.50
N LEU A 233 -3.64 -16.09 40.01
CA LEU A 233 -4.27 -17.17 39.26
C LEU A 233 -4.32 -18.45 40.06
N VAL A 234 -5.40 -19.21 39.96
CA VAL A 234 -5.50 -20.56 40.52
C VAL A 234 -6.29 -21.46 39.58
N LEU A 235 -5.83 -22.67 39.40
CA LEU A 235 -6.48 -23.69 38.58
C LEU A 235 -7.02 -24.80 39.47
N ILE A 236 -8.30 -25.06 39.38
CA ILE A 236 -8.97 -26.19 40.02
C ILE A 236 -9.13 -27.30 39.00
N ASP A 237 -8.42 -28.38 39.18
CA ASP A 237 -8.42 -29.55 38.31
C ASP A 237 -9.29 -30.65 38.93
N LEU A 238 -10.42 -30.95 38.30
CA LEU A 238 -11.33 -32.00 38.74
C LEU A 238 -10.79 -33.36 38.27
N VAL A 239 -10.62 -34.33 39.16
CA VAL A 239 -9.99 -35.60 38.87
C VAL A 239 -10.65 -36.37 37.72
N ASP A 240 -11.94 -36.21 37.52
CA ASP A 240 -12.73 -36.87 36.47
C ASP A 240 -13.58 -35.84 35.69
N GLY A 241 -13.16 -34.56 35.62
CA GLY A 241 -13.95 -33.47 35.03
C GLY A 241 -13.13 -32.40 34.31
N GLU A 242 -13.76 -31.27 34.05
CA GLU A 242 -13.14 -30.11 33.38
C GLU A 242 -12.31 -29.28 34.37
N GLU A 243 -11.26 -28.63 33.87
CA GLU A 243 -10.44 -27.69 34.65
C GLU A 243 -11.17 -26.34 34.79
N MET A 244 -11.12 -25.75 35.98
CA MET A 244 -11.69 -24.44 36.28
C MET A 244 -10.56 -23.45 36.61
N LEU A 245 -10.34 -22.45 35.75
CA LEU A 245 -9.36 -21.40 36.03
C LEU A 245 -10.05 -20.18 36.64
N PHE A 246 -9.55 -19.78 37.81
CA PHE A 246 -10.00 -18.57 38.52
C PHE A 246 -8.89 -17.52 38.54
N SER A 247 -9.31 -16.27 38.61
CA SER A 247 -8.39 -15.13 38.67
C SER A 247 -8.89 -14.09 39.64
N GLN A 248 -8.04 -13.65 40.54
CA GLN A 248 -8.32 -12.48 41.38
C GLN A 248 -8.39 -11.19 40.56
N ASN A 249 -7.90 -11.20 39.31
CA ASN A 249 -7.84 -10.02 38.51
C ASN A 249 -9.16 -9.78 37.75
N TYR A 250 -9.60 -10.73 36.90
CA TYR A 250 -10.84 -10.58 36.14
C TYR A 250 -11.47 -11.94 35.80
N ALA A 251 -12.70 -12.20 36.24
CA ALA A 251 -13.42 -13.43 35.88
C ALA A 251 -14.93 -13.18 35.70
N CYS A 252 -15.58 -13.98 34.88
CA CYS A 252 -17.01 -13.97 34.68
C CYS A 252 -17.66 -15.06 35.56
N ASP A 253 -18.55 -14.65 36.48
CA ASP A 253 -19.20 -15.56 37.41
C ASP A 253 -20.13 -16.58 36.72
N ASP A 254 -20.79 -16.21 35.61
CA ASP A 254 -21.73 -17.08 34.89
C ASP A 254 -21.04 -18.04 33.89
N CYS A 255 -19.99 -17.60 33.24
CA CYS A 255 -19.35 -18.34 32.13
C CYS A 255 -18.05 -19.03 32.52
N GLY A 256 -17.49 -18.76 33.72
CA GLY A 256 -16.22 -19.31 34.18
C GLY A 256 -14.99 -18.85 33.38
N ILE A 257 -15.11 -17.82 32.56
CA ILE A 257 -14.01 -17.28 31.79
C ILE A 257 -13.20 -16.34 32.68
N SER A 258 -11.89 -16.61 32.78
CA SER A 258 -10.93 -15.73 33.43
C SER A 258 -10.06 -15.00 32.42
N MET A 259 -9.82 -13.72 32.66
CA MET A 259 -8.93 -12.87 31.85
C MET A 259 -7.69 -12.49 32.68
N GLU A 260 -6.55 -12.42 32.02
CA GLU A 260 -5.32 -11.87 32.60
C GLU A 260 -5.47 -10.37 32.86
N GLU A 261 -4.63 -9.83 33.76
CA GLU A 261 -4.59 -8.39 34.01
C GLU A 261 -4.28 -7.63 32.73
N LEU A 262 -5.08 -6.59 32.47
CA LEU A 262 -4.96 -5.82 31.21
C LEU A 262 -3.60 -5.13 31.12
N ALA A 263 -2.87 -5.41 30.06
CA ALA A 263 -1.59 -4.79 29.76
C ALA A 263 -1.56 -4.27 28.32
N PRO A 264 -0.84 -3.18 27.99
CA PRO A 264 -0.80 -2.61 26.65
C PRO A 264 -0.39 -3.60 25.56
N ARG A 265 0.46 -4.59 25.88
CA ARG A 265 0.86 -5.67 24.94
C ARG A 265 -0.31 -6.55 24.48
N MET A 266 -1.37 -6.65 25.26
CA MET A 266 -2.55 -7.47 24.93
C MET A 266 -3.40 -6.82 23.83
N PHE A 267 -3.39 -5.50 23.76
CA PHE A 267 -4.09 -4.74 22.70
C PHE A 267 -3.30 -4.61 21.40
N SER A 268 -2.11 -5.23 21.30
CA SER A 268 -1.28 -5.21 20.09
C SER A 268 -1.56 -6.42 19.21
N PHE A 269 -2.00 -6.20 17.97
CA PHE A 269 -2.12 -7.26 16.98
C PHE A 269 -0.77 -7.77 16.45
N ASN A 270 0.34 -7.10 16.79
CA ASN A 270 1.71 -7.56 16.51
C ASN A 270 2.31 -8.44 17.64
N SER A 271 1.59 -8.53 18.76
CA SER A 271 1.99 -9.33 19.92
C SER A 271 1.21 -10.65 19.97
N PRO A 272 1.85 -11.80 20.27
CA PRO A 272 1.16 -13.08 20.44
C PRO A 272 0.09 -13.07 21.54
N PHE A 273 0.18 -12.13 22.48
CA PHE A 273 -0.79 -11.99 23.59
C PHE A 273 -2.13 -11.45 23.10
N GLY A 274 -2.13 -10.52 22.13
CA GLY A 274 -3.33 -9.88 21.62
C GLY A 274 -3.79 -10.36 20.25
N ALA A 275 -2.87 -10.84 19.41
CA ALA A 275 -3.15 -11.20 18.03
C ALA A 275 -4.12 -12.38 17.92
N CYS A 276 -5.05 -12.32 16.98
CA CYS A 276 -5.88 -13.45 16.61
C CYS A 276 -4.99 -14.65 16.22
N PRO A 277 -5.17 -15.84 16.81
CA PRO A 277 -4.28 -16.98 16.58
C PRO A 277 -4.33 -17.50 15.15
N THR A 278 -5.46 -17.38 14.45
CA THR A 278 -5.66 -17.89 13.09
C THR A 278 -4.95 -17.04 12.03
N CYS A 279 -5.08 -15.72 12.08
CA CYS A 279 -4.43 -14.83 11.12
C CYS A 279 -3.15 -14.17 11.65
N LEU A 280 -2.72 -14.50 12.85
CA LEU A 280 -1.54 -13.94 13.50
C LEU A 280 -1.52 -12.39 13.49
N GLY A 281 -2.70 -11.78 13.64
CA GLY A 281 -2.86 -10.33 13.69
C GLY A 281 -2.96 -9.64 12.32
N LEU A 282 -2.99 -10.38 11.21
CA LEU A 282 -3.15 -9.80 9.87
C LEU A 282 -4.58 -9.32 9.59
N GLY A 283 -5.59 -9.95 10.20
CA GLY A 283 -7.01 -9.68 9.98
C GLY A 283 -7.57 -10.28 8.69
N SER A 284 -6.73 -10.63 7.75
CA SER A 284 -7.09 -11.20 6.46
C SER A 284 -6.19 -12.37 6.10
N MET A 285 -6.63 -13.17 5.15
CA MET A 285 -5.90 -14.32 4.62
C MET A 285 -6.07 -14.37 3.11
N MET A 286 -5.00 -14.70 2.40
CA MET A 286 -5.10 -15.05 0.99
C MET A 286 -5.77 -16.41 0.85
N LYS A 287 -6.89 -16.46 0.16
CA LYS A 287 -7.70 -17.64 -0.09
C LYS A 287 -7.97 -17.79 -1.58
N VAL A 288 -7.98 -19.02 -2.06
CA VAL A 288 -8.39 -19.31 -3.44
C VAL A 288 -9.86 -18.93 -3.58
N ASP A 289 -10.20 -18.18 -4.65
CA ASP A 289 -11.57 -17.77 -4.91
C ASP A 289 -12.22 -18.66 -5.98
N PRO A 290 -13.26 -19.44 -5.64
CA PRO A 290 -13.99 -20.28 -6.59
C PRO A 290 -14.48 -19.53 -7.84
N LYS A 291 -14.84 -18.25 -7.68
CA LYS A 291 -15.31 -17.43 -8.81
C LYS A 291 -14.22 -17.16 -9.84
N LEU A 292 -12.94 -17.10 -9.43
CA LEU A 292 -11.80 -16.94 -10.34
C LEU A 292 -11.38 -18.24 -11.02
N ILE A 293 -11.83 -19.38 -10.48
CA ILE A 293 -11.51 -20.71 -11.01
C ILE A 293 -12.54 -21.16 -12.05
N LEU A 294 -13.82 -20.82 -11.86
CA LEU A 294 -14.92 -21.35 -12.64
C LEU A 294 -15.35 -20.41 -13.77
N ASP A 295 -15.19 -20.85 -15.03
CA ASP A 295 -15.84 -20.23 -16.19
C ASP A 295 -17.18 -20.94 -16.47
N LYS A 296 -18.26 -20.30 -16.02
CA LYS A 296 -19.62 -20.88 -16.08
C LYS A 296 -20.11 -21.18 -17.51
N LYS A 297 -19.55 -20.52 -18.53
CA LYS A 297 -19.94 -20.66 -19.93
C LYS A 297 -19.25 -21.84 -20.63
N LYS A 298 -18.19 -22.39 -20.04
CA LYS A 298 -17.40 -23.48 -20.59
C LYS A 298 -17.61 -24.79 -19.85
N SER A 299 -17.49 -25.91 -20.56
CA SER A 299 -17.44 -27.23 -19.96
C SER A 299 -16.04 -27.52 -19.37
N ILE A 300 -15.93 -28.56 -18.54
CA ILE A 300 -14.63 -28.98 -17.97
C ILE A 300 -13.64 -29.31 -19.11
N ASN A 301 -14.09 -30.02 -20.16
CA ASN A 301 -13.27 -30.33 -21.33
C ASN A 301 -12.82 -29.09 -22.12
N GLN A 302 -13.58 -28.01 -22.08
CA GLN A 302 -13.24 -26.73 -22.71
C GLN A 302 -12.41 -25.80 -21.79
N GLY A 303 -11.94 -26.31 -20.65
CA GLY A 303 -11.19 -25.50 -19.67
C GLY A 303 -12.07 -24.65 -18.77
N GLY A 304 -13.27 -25.09 -18.43
CA GLY A 304 -14.20 -24.42 -17.50
C GLY A 304 -13.65 -24.30 -16.07
N ILE A 305 -12.57 -25.05 -15.73
CA ILE A 305 -11.83 -24.87 -14.47
C ILE A 305 -10.49 -24.21 -14.80
N GLN A 306 -10.36 -22.93 -14.47
CA GLN A 306 -9.22 -22.09 -14.81
C GLN A 306 -8.19 -22.05 -13.66
N ALA A 307 -7.54 -23.18 -13.39
CA ALA A 307 -6.58 -23.30 -12.31
C ALA A 307 -5.31 -24.02 -12.77
N SER A 308 -4.14 -23.58 -12.28
CA SER A 308 -2.84 -24.17 -12.63
C SER A 308 -2.78 -25.65 -12.31
N GLY A 309 -2.59 -26.48 -13.34
CA GLY A 309 -2.60 -27.94 -13.26
C GLY A 309 -3.98 -28.61 -13.35
N TRP A 310 -5.06 -27.84 -13.46
CA TRP A 310 -6.46 -28.31 -13.54
C TRP A 310 -7.22 -27.81 -14.78
N SER A 311 -6.66 -26.86 -15.53
CA SER A 311 -7.34 -26.18 -16.66
C SER A 311 -7.39 -26.99 -17.96
N ASN A 312 -6.60 -28.05 -18.09
CA ASN A 312 -6.49 -28.80 -19.34
C ASN A 312 -6.63 -30.30 -19.08
N PRO A 313 -7.86 -30.85 -19.04
CA PRO A 313 -8.11 -32.29 -18.85
C PRO A 313 -7.78 -33.13 -20.10
N ASP A 314 -7.38 -32.47 -21.21
CA ASP A 314 -7.24 -33.07 -22.52
C ASP A 314 -6.16 -34.18 -22.55
N ASN A 315 -6.48 -35.30 -23.17
CA ASN A 315 -5.62 -36.43 -23.52
C ASN A 315 -5.47 -37.57 -22.50
N GLY A 316 -6.28 -37.70 -21.44
CA GLY A 316 -6.23 -38.94 -20.61
C GLY A 316 -4.95 -39.16 -19.81
N PHE A 317 -3.89 -38.37 -20.10
CA PHE A 317 -2.55 -38.49 -19.52
C PHE A 317 -2.27 -37.49 -18.39
N THR A 318 -3.18 -36.52 -18.13
CA THR A 318 -3.01 -35.54 -17.08
C THR A 318 -3.64 -36.00 -15.76
N THR A 319 -3.04 -35.62 -14.63
CA THR A 319 -3.60 -35.91 -13.30
C THR A 319 -5.03 -35.34 -13.17
N ALA A 320 -5.27 -34.13 -13.72
CA ALA A 320 -6.57 -33.50 -13.72
C ALA A 320 -7.63 -34.33 -14.48
N GLY A 321 -7.30 -34.75 -15.71
CA GLY A 321 -8.22 -35.56 -16.54
C GLY A 321 -8.58 -36.90 -15.91
N MET A 322 -7.62 -37.53 -15.22
CA MET A 322 -7.84 -38.77 -14.48
C MET A 322 -8.86 -38.56 -13.33
N TYR A 323 -8.70 -37.52 -12.52
CA TYR A 323 -9.65 -37.22 -11.45
C TYR A 323 -11.02 -36.83 -11.98
N TYR A 324 -11.09 -35.97 -13.01
CA TYR A 324 -12.37 -35.53 -13.57
C TYR A 324 -13.20 -36.70 -14.16
N ARG A 325 -12.56 -37.64 -14.86
CA ARG A 325 -13.25 -38.84 -15.37
C ARG A 325 -13.76 -39.70 -14.22
N ALA A 326 -12.95 -40.00 -13.24
CA ALA A 326 -13.36 -40.78 -12.09
C ALA A 326 -14.50 -40.14 -11.29
N LEU A 327 -14.54 -38.79 -11.21
CA LEU A 327 -15.65 -38.05 -10.61
C LEU A 327 -16.90 -38.11 -11.47
N ALA A 328 -16.79 -37.94 -12.80
CA ALA A 328 -17.89 -38.03 -13.74
C ALA A 328 -18.55 -39.40 -13.73
N ASP A 329 -17.74 -40.47 -13.75
CA ASP A 329 -18.21 -41.85 -13.68
C ASP A 329 -18.93 -42.17 -12.36
N LYS A 330 -18.37 -41.66 -11.23
CA LYS A 330 -18.94 -41.96 -9.91
C LYS A 330 -20.22 -41.19 -9.59
N TYR A 331 -20.25 -39.91 -9.95
CA TYR A 331 -21.33 -38.99 -9.60
C TYR A 331 -22.32 -38.76 -10.75
N GLY A 332 -22.10 -39.34 -11.93
CA GLY A 332 -23.04 -39.36 -13.04
C GLY A 332 -23.24 -38.04 -13.76
N PHE A 333 -22.20 -37.26 -13.99
CA PHE A 333 -22.28 -36.01 -14.74
C PHE A 333 -21.36 -36.05 -15.99
N SER A 334 -21.64 -35.20 -16.99
CA SER A 334 -20.84 -35.11 -18.21
C SER A 334 -19.80 -34.02 -18.09
N LEU A 335 -18.55 -34.29 -18.52
CA LEU A 335 -17.47 -33.32 -18.62
C LEU A 335 -17.67 -32.28 -19.74
N ASP A 336 -18.63 -32.50 -20.64
CA ASP A 336 -19.00 -31.58 -21.73
C ASP A 336 -20.15 -30.63 -21.35
N THR A 337 -20.76 -30.82 -20.18
CA THR A 337 -21.78 -29.89 -19.68
C THR A 337 -21.09 -28.58 -19.19
N PRO A 338 -21.59 -27.38 -19.56
CA PRO A 338 -21.10 -26.12 -19.02
C PRO A 338 -21.08 -26.13 -17.48
N VAL A 339 -19.99 -25.64 -16.88
CA VAL A 339 -19.84 -25.68 -15.41
C VAL A 339 -20.98 -24.95 -14.69
N GLY A 340 -21.56 -23.91 -15.33
CA GLY A 340 -22.71 -23.18 -14.77
C GLY A 340 -24.04 -23.96 -14.75
N GLU A 341 -24.12 -25.06 -15.47
CA GLU A 341 -25.29 -25.94 -15.54
C GLU A 341 -25.17 -27.22 -14.69
N LEU A 342 -23.98 -27.45 -14.11
CA LEU A 342 -23.73 -28.55 -13.20
C LEU A 342 -24.46 -28.31 -11.86
N PRO A 343 -24.97 -29.39 -11.21
CA PRO A 343 -25.55 -29.32 -9.87
C PRO A 343 -24.53 -28.72 -8.84
N GLU A 344 -25.05 -28.01 -7.85
CA GLU A 344 -24.18 -27.33 -6.84
C GLU A 344 -23.33 -28.32 -6.03
N ASP A 345 -23.88 -29.51 -5.74
CA ASP A 345 -23.15 -30.58 -5.04
C ASP A 345 -21.96 -31.11 -5.85
N ILE A 346 -22.07 -31.19 -7.17
CA ILE A 346 -20.97 -31.55 -8.08
C ILE A 346 -19.93 -30.45 -8.10
N ILE A 347 -20.37 -29.18 -8.16
CA ILE A 347 -19.45 -28.03 -8.09
C ILE A 347 -18.68 -28.03 -6.75
N ASP A 348 -19.36 -28.30 -5.64
CA ASP A 348 -18.73 -28.41 -4.33
C ASP A 348 -17.69 -29.53 -4.24
N ILE A 349 -17.99 -30.70 -4.82
CA ILE A 349 -17.05 -31.82 -4.91
C ILE A 349 -15.82 -31.43 -5.75
N LEU A 350 -16.02 -30.78 -6.89
CA LEU A 350 -14.93 -30.32 -7.75
C LEU A 350 -14.01 -29.32 -7.02
N LEU A 351 -14.61 -28.41 -6.26
CA LEU A 351 -13.87 -27.37 -5.55
C LEU A 351 -13.22 -27.86 -4.26
N TYR A 352 -13.96 -28.59 -3.42
CA TYR A 352 -13.53 -28.91 -2.04
C TYR A 352 -13.27 -30.40 -1.79
N GLY A 353 -13.51 -31.27 -2.79
CA GLY A 353 -13.15 -32.67 -2.77
C GLY A 353 -14.20 -33.62 -2.22
N THR A 354 -13.86 -34.90 -2.19
CA THR A 354 -14.75 -36.01 -1.83
C THR A 354 -14.82 -36.30 -0.32
N LYS A 355 -14.35 -35.42 0.53
CA LYS A 355 -14.35 -35.54 2.02
C LYS A 355 -13.80 -36.88 2.52
N GLY A 356 -12.78 -37.40 1.83
CA GLY A 356 -12.11 -38.67 2.18
C GLY A 356 -12.64 -39.90 1.45
N GLU A 357 -13.75 -39.79 0.70
CA GLU A 357 -14.27 -40.88 -0.12
C GLU A 357 -13.33 -41.21 -1.27
N LYS A 358 -12.97 -42.50 -1.41
CA LYS A 358 -11.99 -42.94 -2.40
C LYS A 358 -12.61 -43.10 -3.80
N LEU A 359 -11.84 -42.66 -4.78
CA LEU A 359 -12.14 -42.82 -6.21
C LEU A 359 -11.26 -43.93 -6.80
N HIS A 360 -11.77 -44.67 -7.77
CA HIS A 360 -10.98 -45.58 -8.59
C HIS A 360 -10.35 -44.77 -9.73
N LEU A 361 -9.05 -44.60 -9.73
CA LEU A 361 -8.29 -43.81 -10.69
C LEU A 361 -7.56 -44.74 -11.65
N THR A 362 -7.79 -44.53 -12.95
CA THR A 362 -7.08 -45.23 -14.01
C THR A 362 -6.12 -44.28 -14.70
N TYR A 363 -4.84 -44.58 -14.66
CA TYR A 363 -3.78 -43.83 -15.34
C TYR A 363 -3.32 -44.59 -16.57
N GLU A 364 -3.53 -44.02 -17.74
CA GLU A 364 -3.08 -44.57 -19.01
C GLU A 364 -1.71 -44.06 -19.36
N ARG A 365 -0.75 -44.97 -19.65
CA ARG A 365 0.55 -44.66 -20.21
C ARG A 365 0.68 -45.34 -21.58
N SER A 366 1.61 -44.82 -22.40
CA SER A 366 1.93 -45.41 -23.70
C SER A 366 2.35 -46.90 -23.61
N TYR A 367 2.66 -47.44 -22.43
CA TYR A 367 3.09 -48.82 -22.18
C TYR A 367 2.23 -49.59 -21.15
N GLY A 368 0.98 -49.16 -20.86
CA GLY A 368 0.06 -49.84 -19.95
C GLY A 368 -0.74 -48.95 -19.06
N SER A 369 -1.82 -49.48 -18.44
CA SER A 369 -2.67 -48.81 -17.48
C SER A 369 -2.32 -49.23 -16.05
N ALA A 370 -2.32 -48.24 -15.10
CA ALA A 370 -2.18 -48.50 -13.68
C ALA A 370 -3.44 -48.03 -12.95
N ASN A 371 -3.99 -48.87 -12.10
CA ASN A 371 -5.19 -48.55 -11.30
C ASN A 371 -4.75 -48.36 -9.85
N TYR A 372 -5.23 -47.25 -9.22
CA TYR A 372 -5.09 -47.06 -7.80
C TYR A 372 -6.31 -46.33 -7.22
N THR A 373 -6.44 -46.33 -5.90
CA THR A 373 -7.54 -45.67 -5.22
C THR A 373 -7.03 -44.52 -4.38
N ALA A 374 -7.57 -43.32 -4.58
CA ALA A 374 -7.25 -42.14 -3.80
C ALA A 374 -8.48 -41.26 -3.61
N ALA A 375 -8.49 -40.49 -2.53
CA ALA A 375 -9.50 -39.46 -2.34
C ALA A 375 -9.13 -38.21 -3.15
N PHE A 376 -10.13 -37.52 -3.65
CA PHE A 376 -9.93 -36.22 -4.31
C PHE A 376 -9.99 -35.11 -3.28
N GLU A 377 -8.92 -34.35 -3.17
CA GLU A 377 -8.84 -33.24 -2.18
C GLU A 377 -9.61 -31.98 -2.60
N GLY A 378 -10.01 -31.85 -3.88
CA GLY A 378 -10.62 -30.66 -4.44
C GLY A 378 -9.61 -29.65 -4.98
N VAL A 379 -10.02 -28.90 -6.01
CA VAL A 379 -9.14 -27.94 -6.69
C VAL A 379 -8.68 -26.81 -5.74
N VAL A 380 -9.59 -26.26 -4.94
CA VAL A 380 -9.28 -25.19 -3.96
C VAL A 380 -8.28 -25.68 -2.92
N ASN A 381 -8.54 -26.80 -2.28
CA ASN A 381 -7.66 -27.34 -1.24
C ASN A 381 -6.27 -27.70 -1.80
N ASN A 382 -6.22 -28.25 -3.01
CA ASN A 382 -4.96 -28.56 -3.71
C ASN A 382 -4.13 -27.29 -3.95
N LEU A 383 -4.74 -26.23 -4.49
CA LEU A 383 -4.06 -24.96 -4.74
C LEU A 383 -3.57 -24.31 -3.45
N GLU A 384 -4.40 -24.28 -2.38
CA GLU A 384 -4.01 -23.70 -1.09
C GLU A 384 -2.86 -24.48 -0.43
N ARG A 385 -2.84 -25.82 -0.53
CA ARG A 385 -1.73 -26.64 -0.07
C ARG A 385 -0.46 -26.38 -0.89
N ARG A 386 -0.57 -26.43 -2.23
CA ARG A 386 0.57 -26.14 -3.11
C ARG A 386 1.16 -24.77 -2.90
N TYR A 387 0.34 -23.76 -2.66
CA TYR A 387 0.80 -22.41 -2.36
C TYR A 387 1.68 -22.34 -1.11
N LYS A 388 1.35 -23.13 -0.07
CA LYS A 388 2.13 -23.20 1.17
C LYS A 388 3.43 -24.00 1.01
N GLU A 389 3.41 -25.05 0.21
CA GLU A 389 4.51 -26.02 0.10
C GLU A 389 5.54 -25.65 -0.98
N THR A 390 5.15 -24.88 -2.00
CA THR A 390 6.05 -24.58 -3.12
C THR A 390 7.14 -23.56 -2.74
N GLY A 391 8.40 -23.85 -3.10
CA GLY A 391 9.51 -22.91 -3.06
C GLY A 391 9.68 -22.08 -4.34
N SER A 392 8.86 -22.33 -5.39
CA SER A 392 8.96 -21.64 -6.67
C SER A 392 8.13 -20.36 -6.68
N GLU A 393 8.78 -19.22 -6.81
CA GLU A 393 8.11 -17.91 -6.95
C GLU A 393 7.19 -17.84 -8.18
N TYR A 394 7.55 -18.50 -9.28
CA TYR A 394 6.69 -18.61 -10.47
C TYR A 394 5.39 -19.35 -10.15
N MET A 395 5.45 -20.50 -9.47
CA MET A 395 4.25 -21.26 -9.08
C MET A 395 3.40 -20.53 -8.07
N LYS A 396 3.99 -19.80 -7.13
CA LYS A 396 3.25 -18.93 -6.21
C LYS A 396 2.47 -17.86 -6.99
N SER A 397 3.14 -17.15 -7.89
CA SER A 397 2.54 -16.10 -8.72
C SER A 397 1.39 -16.63 -9.58
N GLU A 398 1.50 -17.85 -10.12
CA GLU A 398 0.42 -18.47 -10.90
C GLU A 398 -0.81 -18.82 -10.02
N ILE A 399 -0.57 -19.30 -8.79
CA ILE A 399 -1.69 -19.61 -7.88
C ILE A 399 -2.32 -18.31 -7.34
N GLU A 400 -1.52 -17.28 -7.07
CA GLU A 400 -2.00 -15.96 -6.61
C GLU A 400 -3.00 -15.30 -7.57
N ARG A 401 -2.93 -15.60 -8.87
CA ARG A 401 -3.89 -15.10 -9.86
C ARG A 401 -5.35 -15.50 -9.58
N VAL A 402 -5.53 -16.64 -8.91
CA VAL A 402 -6.86 -17.17 -8.56
C VAL A 402 -7.14 -17.05 -7.05
N MET A 403 -6.34 -16.25 -6.33
CA MET A 403 -6.54 -15.98 -4.91
C MET A 403 -7.05 -14.56 -4.69
N THR A 404 -7.86 -14.40 -3.67
CA THR A 404 -8.34 -13.10 -3.18
C THR A 404 -8.05 -12.95 -1.69
N ILE A 405 -7.94 -11.71 -1.24
CA ILE A 405 -7.79 -11.41 0.17
C ILE A 405 -9.18 -11.43 0.82
N LYS A 406 -9.41 -12.41 1.71
CA LYS A 406 -10.66 -12.54 2.49
C LYS A 406 -10.41 -12.25 3.96
N ASN A 407 -11.42 -11.72 4.64
CA ASN A 407 -11.33 -11.53 6.08
C ASN A 407 -11.10 -12.86 6.80
N CYS A 408 -10.31 -12.82 7.87
CA CYS A 408 -10.09 -13.98 8.72
C CYS A 408 -11.44 -14.47 9.30
N PRO A 409 -11.79 -15.77 9.19
CA PRO A 409 -13.09 -16.28 9.65
C PRO A 409 -13.30 -16.14 11.15
N ASP A 410 -12.23 -16.16 11.96
CA ASP A 410 -12.33 -16.09 13.41
C ASP A 410 -12.49 -14.67 13.94
N CYS A 411 -11.69 -13.72 13.44
CA CYS A 411 -11.72 -12.34 13.92
C CYS A 411 -12.49 -11.38 12.99
N ASN A 412 -12.97 -11.83 11.82
CA ASN A 412 -13.70 -11.01 10.84
C ASN A 412 -12.99 -9.67 10.53
N GLY A 413 -11.67 -9.73 10.36
CA GLY A 413 -10.86 -8.55 10.04
C GLY A 413 -10.42 -7.73 11.26
N LYS A 414 -10.84 -8.05 12.47
CA LYS A 414 -10.56 -7.27 13.70
C LYS A 414 -9.14 -7.47 14.25
N ARG A 415 -8.36 -8.43 13.75
CA ARG A 415 -6.93 -8.70 14.07
C ARG A 415 -6.64 -9.21 15.48
N LEU A 416 -7.50 -8.96 16.46
CA LEU A 416 -7.31 -9.26 17.89
C LEU A 416 -8.14 -10.48 18.32
N LYS A 417 -7.78 -11.03 19.49
CA LYS A 417 -8.53 -12.09 20.18
C LYS A 417 -9.89 -11.57 20.65
N LYS A 418 -10.87 -12.47 20.78
CA LYS A 418 -12.24 -12.13 21.22
C LYS A 418 -12.28 -11.55 22.64
N GLU A 419 -11.42 -12.03 23.51
CA GLU A 419 -11.29 -11.56 24.91
C GLU A 419 -10.84 -10.11 24.97
N ILE A 420 -9.89 -9.73 24.10
CA ILE A 420 -9.38 -8.36 24.01
C ILE A 420 -10.42 -7.41 23.38
N LEU A 421 -11.16 -7.90 22.40
CA LEU A 421 -12.25 -7.16 21.77
C LEU A 421 -13.47 -6.98 22.71
N ALA A 422 -13.52 -7.72 23.78
CA ALA A 422 -14.55 -7.56 24.82
C ALA A 422 -14.20 -6.47 25.85
N VAL A 423 -13.04 -5.80 25.74
CA VAL A 423 -12.66 -4.66 26.59
C VAL A 423 -13.15 -3.37 25.91
N THR A 424 -13.87 -2.53 26.66
CA THR A 424 -14.44 -1.27 26.13
C THR A 424 -14.00 -0.04 26.91
N VAL A 425 -13.93 1.09 26.23
CA VAL A 425 -13.81 2.44 26.77
C VAL A 425 -14.97 3.25 26.19
N GLY A 426 -15.77 3.91 27.03
CA GLY A 426 -16.97 4.60 26.56
C GLY A 426 -17.93 3.71 25.77
N GLY A 427 -18.03 2.42 26.12
CA GLY A 427 -18.90 1.43 25.46
C GLY A 427 -18.40 0.92 24.10
N LYS A 428 -17.18 1.29 23.65
CA LYS A 428 -16.60 0.87 22.38
C LYS A 428 -15.27 0.13 22.57
N ASN A 429 -15.04 -0.93 21.80
CA ASN A 429 -13.77 -1.64 21.81
C ASN A 429 -12.73 -0.95 20.91
N ILE A 430 -11.47 -1.37 21.01
CA ILE A 430 -10.36 -0.73 20.27
C ILE A 430 -10.50 -0.86 18.74
N ASP A 431 -11.08 -1.96 18.22
CA ASP A 431 -11.31 -2.13 16.78
C ASP A 431 -12.40 -1.17 16.29
N GLU A 432 -13.49 -1.03 17.03
CA GLU A 432 -14.58 -0.09 16.70
C GLU A 432 -14.08 1.36 16.65
N VAL A 433 -13.25 1.75 17.62
CA VAL A 433 -12.64 3.09 17.65
C VAL A 433 -11.70 3.30 16.46
N THR A 434 -10.86 2.32 16.14
CA THR A 434 -9.92 2.45 15.02
C THR A 434 -10.59 2.43 13.65
N ARG A 435 -11.79 1.88 13.53
CA ARG A 435 -12.60 1.89 12.28
C ARG A 435 -13.39 3.17 12.08
N MET A 436 -13.47 4.04 13.08
CA MET A 436 -14.11 5.35 12.90
C MET A 436 -13.27 6.24 11.99
N PRO A 437 -13.90 7.09 11.15
CA PRO A 437 -13.22 8.23 10.56
C PRO A 437 -12.56 9.10 11.63
N VAL A 438 -11.43 9.71 11.30
CA VAL A 438 -10.65 10.54 12.25
C VAL A 438 -11.50 11.60 12.93
N THR A 439 -12.43 12.24 12.22
CA THR A 439 -13.39 13.21 12.80
C THR A 439 -14.26 12.59 13.87
N LYS A 440 -14.89 11.45 13.59
CA LYS A 440 -15.76 10.75 14.55
C LYS A 440 -14.97 10.20 15.73
N ALA A 441 -13.72 9.74 15.51
CA ALA A 441 -12.86 9.33 16.59
C ALA A 441 -12.52 10.49 17.54
N LYS A 442 -12.23 11.69 17.00
CA LYS A 442 -11.99 12.89 17.80
C LYS A 442 -13.23 13.33 18.58
N GLU A 443 -14.40 13.31 17.95
CA GLU A 443 -15.68 13.59 18.63
C GLU A 443 -15.94 12.59 19.77
N PHE A 444 -15.71 11.30 19.54
CA PHE A 444 -15.85 10.25 20.53
C PHE A 444 -14.95 10.49 21.76
N PHE A 445 -13.66 10.77 21.57
CA PHE A 445 -12.74 11.01 22.70
C PHE A 445 -13.06 12.30 23.45
N ASN A 446 -13.59 13.33 22.79
CA ASN A 446 -14.01 14.57 23.43
C ASN A 446 -15.33 14.42 24.20
N SER A 447 -16.16 13.42 23.87
CA SER A 447 -17.46 13.16 24.51
C SER A 447 -17.41 12.07 25.58
N LEU A 448 -16.21 11.57 25.94
CA LEU A 448 -16.07 10.55 26.99
C LEU A 448 -16.45 11.10 28.36
N GLU A 449 -17.40 10.45 28.99
CA GLU A 449 -17.73 10.66 30.40
C GLU A 449 -16.88 9.75 31.27
N LEU A 450 -15.92 10.31 31.99
CA LEU A 450 -14.96 9.59 32.84
C LEU A 450 -15.20 9.95 34.30
N THR A 451 -14.95 9.00 35.18
CA THR A 451 -14.87 9.24 36.63
C THR A 451 -13.61 10.07 36.93
N GLU A 452 -13.58 10.77 38.09
CA GLU A 452 -12.40 11.54 38.52
C GLU A 452 -11.10 10.72 38.51
N LYS A 453 -11.19 9.46 38.88
CA LYS A 453 -10.04 8.53 38.83
C LYS A 453 -9.58 8.23 37.41
N GLU A 454 -10.51 7.91 36.52
CA GLU A 454 -10.22 7.63 35.11
C GLU A 454 -9.69 8.86 34.40
N GLU A 455 -10.24 10.04 34.69
CA GLU A 455 -9.76 11.31 34.16
C GLU A 455 -8.33 11.60 34.58
N ALA A 456 -7.98 11.40 35.85
CA ALA A 456 -6.63 11.57 36.34
C ALA A 456 -5.62 10.66 35.64
N ILE A 457 -6.01 9.43 35.31
CA ILE A 457 -5.18 8.45 34.61
C ILE A 457 -5.08 8.77 33.11
N ALA A 458 -6.20 9.09 32.47
CA ALA A 458 -6.32 9.21 31.02
C ALA A 458 -5.95 10.59 30.46
N ARG A 459 -5.92 11.63 31.26
CA ARG A 459 -5.78 13.04 30.83
C ARG A 459 -4.63 13.29 29.86
N LEU A 460 -3.43 12.78 30.18
CA LEU A 460 -2.26 12.98 29.31
C LEU A 460 -2.36 12.14 28.03
N ILE A 461 -2.89 10.92 28.13
CA ILE A 461 -3.09 10.04 26.97
C ILE A 461 -4.12 10.63 26.02
N LEU A 462 -5.26 11.10 26.54
CA LEU A 462 -6.33 11.72 25.75
C LEU A 462 -5.88 13.03 25.10
N LYS A 463 -5.04 13.83 25.77
CA LYS A 463 -4.43 15.01 25.18
C LYS A 463 -3.63 14.65 23.93
N GLU A 464 -2.70 13.68 24.04
CA GLU A 464 -1.89 13.24 22.89
C GLU A 464 -2.75 12.67 21.75
N ILE A 465 -3.78 11.86 22.07
CA ILE A 465 -4.70 11.31 21.07
C ILE A 465 -5.41 12.45 20.33
N ASN A 466 -5.97 13.42 21.05
CA ASN A 466 -6.73 14.52 20.45
C ASN A 466 -5.86 15.46 19.62
N GLU A 467 -4.63 15.73 20.05
CA GLU A 467 -3.66 16.53 19.29
C GLU A 467 -3.29 15.84 17.98
N ARG A 468 -2.92 14.55 18.00
CA ARG A 468 -2.56 13.77 16.80
C ARG A 468 -3.74 13.60 15.84
N LEU A 469 -4.96 13.35 16.34
CA LEU A 469 -6.17 13.34 15.51
C LEU A 469 -6.42 14.73 14.89
N GLY A 470 -6.15 15.79 15.62
CA GLY A 470 -6.21 17.17 15.13
C GLY A 470 -5.27 17.40 13.94
N PHE A 471 -4.01 16.96 14.04
CA PHE A 471 -3.05 17.10 12.95
C PHE A 471 -3.46 16.34 11.68
N LEU A 472 -4.07 15.16 11.83
CA LEU A 472 -4.61 14.43 10.67
C LEU A 472 -5.75 15.19 9.97
N ILE A 473 -6.61 15.87 10.74
CA ILE A 473 -7.67 16.73 10.21
C ILE A 473 -7.07 17.95 9.51
N ASP A 474 -6.07 18.59 10.12
CA ASP A 474 -5.42 19.79 9.60
C ASP A 474 -4.74 19.56 8.23
N VAL A 475 -4.24 18.34 7.99
CA VAL A 475 -3.64 17.98 6.68
C VAL A 475 -4.66 17.38 5.69
N GLY A 476 -5.98 17.48 5.97
CA GLY A 476 -7.04 17.03 5.07
C GLY A 476 -7.24 15.51 5.02
N LEU A 477 -6.88 14.77 6.08
CA LEU A 477 -7.06 13.32 6.19
C LEU A 477 -8.19 12.93 7.15
N ASP A 478 -9.17 13.79 7.31
CA ASP A 478 -10.30 13.67 8.23
C ASP A 478 -11.22 12.47 7.94
N TYR A 479 -11.24 12.00 6.70
CA TYR A 479 -12.03 10.86 6.22
C TYR A 479 -11.36 9.49 6.47
N LEU A 480 -10.05 9.43 6.74
CA LEU A 480 -9.33 8.17 6.96
C LEU A 480 -9.77 7.50 8.27
N THR A 481 -9.62 6.17 8.30
CA THR A 481 -9.76 5.37 9.51
C THR A 481 -8.39 4.93 10.02
N LEU A 482 -8.21 4.82 11.34
CA LEU A 482 -6.93 4.40 11.94
C LEU A 482 -6.59 2.93 11.63
N SER A 483 -7.61 2.10 11.34
CA SER A 483 -7.46 0.69 10.96
C SER A 483 -7.03 0.48 9.52
N ARG A 484 -7.10 1.52 8.65
CA ARG A 484 -6.73 1.41 7.23
C ARG A 484 -5.28 0.98 7.07
N ALA A 485 -5.04 -0.05 6.27
CA ALA A 485 -3.71 -0.56 6.00
C ALA A 485 -2.86 0.47 5.23
N SER A 486 -1.62 0.69 5.64
CA SER A 486 -0.72 1.68 5.02
C SER A 486 -0.44 1.39 3.53
N GLY A 487 -0.43 0.11 3.14
CA GLY A 487 -0.25 -0.31 1.74
C GLY A 487 -1.40 0.05 0.80
N THR A 488 -2.55 0.49 1.33
CA THR A 488 -3.72 0.93 0.54
C THR A 488 -3.81 2.44 0.39
N LEU A 489 -2.87 3.18 0.98
CA LEU A 489 -2.82 4.63 0.91
C LEU A 489 -2.24 5.08 -0.43
N SER A 490 -2.76 6.19 -0.97
CA SER A 490 -2.09 6.88 -2.08
C SER A 490 -0.77 7.49 -1.61
N GLY A 491 0.13 7.81 -2.55
CA GLY A 491 1.41 8.48 -2.24
C GLY A 491 1.20 9.78 -1.45
N GLY A 492 0.26 10.61 -1.86
CA GLY A 492 -0.08 11.86 -1.18
C GLY A 492 -0.68 11.64 0.22
N GLU A 493 -1.56 10.64 0.42
CA GLU A 493 -2.08 10.30 1.76
C GLU A 493 -0.96 9.89 2.72
N ALA A 494 -0.05 9.02 2.26
CA ALA A 494 1.09 8.57 3.07
C ALA A 494 2.04 9.71 3.44
N GLN A 495 2.30 10.62 2.50
CA GLN A 495 3.12 11.80 2.73
C GLN A 495 2.50 12.75 3.76
N ARG A 496 1.19 13.02 3.65
CA ARG A 496 0.47 13.85 4.62
C ARG A 496 0.40 13.23 6.01
N ILE A 497 0.30 11.91 6.13
CA ILE A 497 0.41 11.21 7.42
C ILE A 497 1.78 11.48 8.05
N ARG A 498 2.88 11.39 7.28
CA ARG A 498 4.23 11.71 7.79
C ARG A 498 4.32 13.18 8.20
N LEU A 499 3.77 14.10 7.39
CA LEU A 499 3.73 15.52 7.72
C LEU A 499 2.97 15.74 9.04
N ALA A 500 1.79 15.14 9.22
CA ALA A 500 1.01 15.23 10.46
C ALA A 500 1.80 14.72 11.68
N THR A 501 2.55 13.62 11.53
CA THR A 501 3.40 13.06 12.59
C THR A 501 4.54 14.01 12.95
N GLN A 502 5.18 14.65 11.95
CA GLN A 502 6.25 15.62 12.19
C GLN A 502 5.78 16.90 12.87
N ILE A 503 4.58 17.40 12.49
CA ILE A 503 3.96 18.55 13.16
C ILE A 503 3.71 18.23 14.63
N GLY A 504 3.25 17.01 14.91
CA GLY A 504 3.02 16.51 16.27
C GLY A 504 4.27 16.47 17.15
N SER A 505 5.46 16.39 16.55
CA SER A 505 6.73 16.43 17.29
C SER A 505 7.09 17.81 17.83
N SER A 506 6.41 18.88 17.33
CA SER A 506 6.65 20.29 17.71
C SER A 506 8.11 20.70 17.66
N LEU A 507 8.90 20.15 16.75
CA LEU A 507 10.33 20.49 16.58
C LEU A 507 10.47 21.93 16.08
N MET A 508 11.47 22.64 16.61
CA MET A 508 11.79 24.02 16.27
C MET A 508 13.22 24.11 15.72
N GLY A 509 13.45 25.04 14.80
CA GLY A 509 14.77 25.27 14.20
C GLY A 509 15.22 24.16 13.23
N VAL A 510 14.29 23.40 12.69
CA VAL A 510 14.52 22.30 11.76
C VAL A 510 14.33 22.78 10.31
N LEU A 511 15.07 22.17 9.39
CA LEU A 511 14.87 22.32 7.96
C LEU A 511 13.98 21.18 7.44
N TYR A 512 12.76 21.48 7.05
CA TYR A 512 11.86 20.52 6.38
C TYR A 512 11.98 20.63 4.87
N ILE A 513 12.13 19.49 4.20
CA ILE A 513 12.17 19.42 2.74
C ILE A 513 11.03 18.50 2.30
N LEU A 514 10.08 19.06 1.53
CA LEU A 514 8.86 18.39 1.10
C LEU A 514 8.84 18.25 -0.42
N ASP A 515 8.42 17.07 -0.90
CA ASP A 515 8.29 16.76 -2.32
C ASP A 515 6.82 16.79 -2.71
N GLU A 516 6.37 17.81 -3.40
CA GLU A 516 5.01 17.97 -3.94
C GLU A 516 3.89 17.62 -2.94
N PRO A 517 3.80 18.27 -1.76
CA PRO A 517 2.83 17.90 -0.73
C PRO A 517 1.36 18.17 -1.12
N SER A 518 1.09 19.00 -2.14
CA SER A 518 -0.25 19.28 -2.68
C SER A 518 -0.81 18.18 -3.58
N ILE A 519 -0.01 17.15 -3.88
CA ILE A 519 -0.36 16.10 -4.85
C ILE A 519 -1.66 15.36 -4.49
N GLY A 520 -2.54 15.17 -5.48
CA GLY A 520 -3.83 14.49 -5.31
C GLY A 520 -4.80 15.21 -4.37
N LEU A 521 -4.57 16.50 -4.09
CA LEU A 521 -5.47 17.32 -3.30
C LEU A 521 -6.45 18.10 -4.17
N HIS A 522 -7.71 18.15 -3.73
CA HIS A 522 -8.64 19.15 -4.18
C HIS A 522 -8.22 20.52 -3.61
N GLN A 523 -8.50 21.62 -4.30
CA GLN A 523 -8.08 22.97 -3.88
C GLN A 523 -8.51 23.32 -2.45
N ARG A 524 -9.72 22.92 -2.05
CA ARG A 524 -10.20 23.08 -0.66
C ARG A 524 -9.28 22.43 0.37
N ASP A 525 -8.76 21.25 0.07
CA ASP A 525 -7.89 20.51 0.99
C ASP A 525 -6.45 21.08 0.93
N ASN A 526 -6.05 21.66 -0.22
CA ASN A 526 -4.80 22.39 -0.37
C ASN A 526 -4.74 23.65 0.51
N ASP A 527 -5.83 24.40 0.61
CA ASP A 527 -5.91 25.57 1.52
C ASP A 527 -5.59 25.17 2.98
N ARG A 528 -6.09 24.02 3.45
CA ARG A 528 -5.78 23.49 4.80
C ARG A 528 -4.32 23.10 4.95
N LEU A 529 -3.75 22.45 3.94
CA LEU A 529 -2.33 22.09 3.90
C LEU A 529 -1.45 23.35 4.00
N LEU A 530 -1.74 24.39 3.22
CA LEU A 530 -1.01 25.65 3.21
C LEU A 530 -1.07 26.35 4.58
N ALA A 531 -2.24 26.36 5.23
CA ALA A 531 -2.36 26.88 6.60
C ALA A 531 -1.46 26.11 7.58
N THR A 532 -1.36 24.80 7.41
CA THR A 532 -0.52 23.92 8.23
C THR A 532 0.97 24.17 8.00
N LEU A 533 1.41 24.32 6.75
CA LEU A 533 2.80 24.65 6.40
C LEU A 533 3.20 26.02 6.95
N LYS A 534 2.31 27.02 6.85
CA LYS A 534 2.55 28.35 7.45
C LYS A 534 2.70 28.26 8.97
N ARG A 535 1.86 27.47 9.65
CA ARG A 535 1.99 27.24 11.10
C ARG A 535 3.33 26.60 11.45
N LEU A 536 3.78 25.61 10.68
CA LEU A 536 5.07 24.95 10.89
C LEU A 536 6.25 25.93 10.69
N ARG A 537 6.19 26.81 9.69
CA ARG A 537 7.13 27.92 9.50
C ARG A 537 7.15 28.87 10.70
N ASP A 538 5.97 29.30 11.16
CA ASP A 538 5.80 30.27 12.23
C ASP A 538 6.32 29.76 13.60
N LEU A 539 6.52 28.43 13.75
CA LEU A 539 7.24 27.82 14.87
C LEU A 539 8.78 28.02 14.80
N GLY A 540 9.29 28.74 13.80
CA GLY A 540 10.73 28.99 13.62
C GLY A 540 11.45 27.89 12.82
N ASN A 541 10.75 27.24 11.90
CA ASN A 541 11.31 26.23 10.99
C ASN A 541 11.51 26.81 9.59
N THR A 542 12.49 26.29 8.87
CA THR A 542 12.69 26.57 7.45
C THR A 542 12.01 25.45 6.65
N LEU A 543 11.17 25.82 5.69
CA LEU A 543 10.50 24.86 4.81
C LEU A 543 10.97 25.06 3.37
N ILE A 544 11.49 24.02 2.75
CA ILE A 544 11.79 23.96 1.32
C ILE A 544 10.77 23.00 0.70
N VAL A 545 9.97 23.51 -0.21
CA VAL A 545 8.90 22.73 -0.86
C VAL A 545 9.17 22.69 -2.36
N VAL A 546 9.33 21.50 -2.91
CA VAL A 546 9.35 21.30 -4.38
C VAL A 546 7.89 21.29 -4.81
N GLU A 547 7.45 22.26 -5.62
CA GLU A 547 6.04 22.42 -5.98
C GLU A 547 5.80 23.02 -7.35
N HIS A 548 4.62 22.71 -7.90
CA HIS A 548 4.12 23.19 -9.19
C HIS A 548 2.76 23.90 -9.07
N ASP A 549 2.11 23.80 -7.90
CA ASP A 549 0.81 24.38 -7.62
C ASP A 549 0.89 25.91 -7.45
N GLU A 550 0.02 26.63 -8.16
CA GLU A 550 -0.01 28.09 -8.14
C GLU A 550 -0.33 28.64 -6.74
N ASP A 551 -1.30 28.07 -6.03
CA ASP A 551 -1.72 28.56 -4.71
C ASP A 551 -0.57 28.41 -3.69
N THR A 552 0.22 27.34 -3.80
CA THR A 552 1.44 27.13 -2.99
C THR A 552 2.51 28.18 -3.32
N MET A 553 2.71 28.51 -4.60
CA MET A 553 3.64 29.58 -5.01
C MET A 553 3.19 30.96 -4.49
N TYR A 554 1.89 31.29 -4.56
CA TYR A 554 1.36 32.53 -3.99
C TYR A 554 1.46 32.59 -2.45
N ALA A 555 1.47 31.43 -1.79
CA ALA A 555 1.62 31.34 -0.34
C ALA A 555 3.08 31.40 0.14
N ALA A 556 4.05 31.24 -0.77
CA ALA A 556 5.50 31.22 -0.47
C ALA A 556 6.04 32.61 -0.08
N ASP A 557 7.01 32.61 0.84
CA ASP A 557 7.78 33.81 1.19
C ASP A 557 8.90 34.07 0.14
N HIS A 558 9.39 32.99 -0.49
CA HIS A 558 10.48 33.03 -1.46
C HIS A 558 10.34 31.89 -2.47
N ILE A 559 10.60 32.16 -3.73
CA ILE A 559 10.55 31.17 -4.81
C ILE A 559 11.91 31.12 -5.50
N ILE A 560 12.33 29.92 -5.86
CA ILE A 560 13.52 29.65 -6.66
C ILE A 560 13.08 28.84 -7.88
N ASP A 561 13.21 29.43 -9.07
CA ASP A 561 12.85 28.80 -10.33
C ASP A 561 14.08 28.16 -10.98
N VAL A 562 14.04 26.83 -11.10
CA VAL A 562 15.14 26.01 -11.64
C VAL A 562 14.84 25.65 -13.09
N GLY A 563 15.75 26.01 -14.01
CA GLY A 563 15.54 25.82 -15.43
C GLY A 563 16.81 26.04 -16.24
N PRO A 564 16.71 26.66 -17.44
CA PRO A 564 15.49 27.05 -18.17
C PRO A 564 14.73 25.88 -18.81
N GLY A 565 15.39 24.75 -19.00
CA GLY A 565 14.83 23.55 -19.63
C GLY A 565 14.86 22.31 -18.73
N ALA A 566 14.78 21.13 -19.34
CA ALA A 566 14.88 19.85 -18.70
C ALA A 566 16.19 19.13 -19.04
N GLY A 567 16.67 18.23 -18.20
CA GLY A 567 17.88 17.44 -18.42
C GLY A 567 19.12 18.32 -18.62
N ILE A 568 19.82 18.16 -19.73
CA ILE A 568 21.04 18.92 -20.08
C ILE A 568 20.77 20.43 -20.31
N HIS A 569 19.53 20.78 -20.62
CA HIS A 569 19.09 22.18 -20.81
C HIS A 569 18.60 22.83 -19.51
N GLY A 570 18.57 22.06 -18.41
CA GLY A 570 18.23 22.55 -17.07
C GLY A 570 19.45 22.81 -16.20
N GLY A 571 19.26 22.80 -14.89
CA GLY A 571 20.31 22.82 -13.88
C GLY A 571 20.86 24.21 -13.56
N GLU A 572 20.12 25.26 -13.88
CA GLU A 572 20.47 26.67 -13.58
C GLU A 572 19.37 27.33 -12.75
N ILE A 573 19.70 28.35 -11.97
CA ILE A 573 18.69 29.21 -11.34
C ILE A 573 18.32 30.32 -12.33
N VAL A 574 17.08 30.28 -12.79
CA VAL A 574 16.55 31.25 -13.79
C VAL A 574 16.06 32.51 -13.09
N ALA A 575 15.40 32.34 -11.95
CA ALA A 575 14.85 33.46 -11.17
C ALA A 575 14.78 33.07 -9.70
N GLU A 576 14.93 34.05 -8.81
CA GLU A 576 14.72 33.90 -7.37
C GLU A 576 14.10 35.17 -6.79
N GLY A 577 13.29 35.05 -5.74
CA GLY A 577 12.64 36.16 -5.08
C GLY A 577 11.18 35.88 -4.72
N THR A 578 10.39 36.96 -4.60
CA THR A 578 8.94 36.92 -4.36
C THR A 578 8.18 36.56 -5.64
N VAL A 579 6.91 36.14 -5.52
CA VAL A 579 6.02 35.85 -6.68
C VAL A 579 6.04 37.00 -7.70
N GLU A 580 6.00 38.27 -7.23
CA GLU A 580 5.97 39.43 -8.11
C GLU A 580 7.30 39.67 -8.85
N GLU A 581 8.42 39.24 -8.28
CA GLU A 581 9.74 39.27 -8.95
C GLU A 581 9.82 38.15 -10.02
N ILE A 582 9.33 36.95 -9.71
CA ILE A 582 9.28 35.84 -10.66
C ILE A 582 8.40 36.19 -11.88
N LYS A 583 7.21 36.82 -11.65
CA LYS A 583 6.31 37.25 -12.74
C LYS A 583 6.93 38.26 -13.68
N LYS A 584 7.84 39.08 -13.21
CA LYS A 584 8.50 40.13 -14.02
C LYS A 584 9.68 39.58 -14.84
N ASN A 585 10.18 38.38 -14.53
CA ASN A 585 11.31 37.80 -15.25
C ASN A 585 10.81 37.12 -16.55
N PRO A 586 11.18 37.64 -17.74
CA PRO A 586 10.73 37.11 -19.02
C PRO A 586 11.32 35.73 -19.33
N ASP A 587 12.46 35.37 -18.72
CA ASP A 587 13.13 34.09 -18.95
C ASP A 587 12.54 32.96 -18.10
N SER A 588 11.78 33.30 -17.05
CA SER A 588 11.09 32.35 -16.22
C SER A 588 9.81 31.84 -16.90
N ILE A 589 9.79 30.56 -17.28
CA ILE A 589 8.57 29.90 -17.79
C ILE A 589 7.49 29.90 -16.73
N THR A 590 7.82 29.62 -15.48
CA THR A 590 6.92 29.72 -14.32
C THR A 590 6.32 31.12 -14.24
N GLY A 591 7.13 32.16 -14.34
CA GLY A 591 6.70 33.55 -14.33
C GLY A 591 5.75 33.92 -15.48
N GLN A 592 5.97 33.40 -16.69
CA GLN A 592 5.10 33.58 -17.83
C GLN A 592 3.69 33.00 -17.63
N TYR A 593 3.58 31.84 -16.95
CA TYR A 593 2.26 31.24 -16.58
C TYR A 593 1.60 32.00 -15.43
N LEU A 594 2.32 32.32 -14.37
CA LEU A 594 1.80 33.08 -13.23
C LEU A 594 1.36 34.50 -13.59
N SER A 595 1.95 35.14 -14.60
CA SER A 595 1.58 36.47 -15.10
C SER A 595 0.46 36.44 -16.16
N GLY A 596 0.07 35.24 -16.64
CA GLY A 596 -0.94 35.07 -17.69
C GLY A 596 -0.45 35.30 -19.11
N VAL A 597 0.86 35.59 -19.32
CA VAL A 597 1.46 35.70 -20.68
C VAL A 597 1.34 34.40 -21.44
N LYS A 598 1.50 33.27 -20.74
CA LYS A 598 1.16 31.94 -21.24
C LYS A 598 0.03 31.37 -20.39
N GLN A 599 -0.93 30.71 -21.03
CA GLN A 599 -2.02 30.05 -20.35
C GLN A 599 -2.52 28.85 -21.15
N ILE A 600 -3.08 27.86 -20.45
CA ILE A 600 -3.80 26.75 -21.06
C ILE A 600 -5.15 27.27 -21.54
N PRO A 601 -5.45 27.20 -22.86
CA PRO A 601 -6.67 27.79 -23.40
C PRO A 601 -7.92 27.01 -22.97
N VAL A 602 -9.02 27.71 -22.77
CA VAL A 602 -10.34 27.09 -22.61
C VAL A 602 -10.91 26.84 -24.00
N PRO A 603 -11.41 25.60 -24.32
CA PRO A 603 -12.02 25.33 -25.61
C PRO A 603 -13.22 26.25 -25.87
N ALA A 604 -13.30 26.83 -27.06
CA ALA A 604 -14.41 27.71 -27.46
C ALA A 604 -15.75 26.97 -27.52
N GLU A 605 -15.72 25.72 -27.95
CA GLU A 605 -16.88 24.83 -27.99
C GLU A 605 -16.55 23.50 -27.31
N ARG A 606 -17.53 22.95 -26.57
CA ARG A 606 -17.41 21.63 -25.95
C ARG A 606 -17.89 20.57 -26.91
N ARG A 607 -17.15 19.44 -27.02
CA ARG A 607 -17.57 18.30 -27.81
C ARG A 607 -18.83 17.68 -27.24
N LYS A 608 -19.81 17.35 -28.07
CA LYS A 608 -21.04 16.66 -27.66
C LYS A 608 -20.89 15.14 -27.64
N GLY A 609 -19.73 14.64 -28.05
CA GLY A 609 -19.48 13.21 -28.21
C GLY A 609 -20.12 12.63 -29.47
N ASN A 610 -20.13 11.30 -29.55
CA ASN A 610 -20.67 10.54 -30.69
C ASN A 610 -22.17 10.18 -30.57
N GLY A 611 -22.87 10.72 -29.55
CA GLY A 611 -24.28 10.44 -29.25
C GLY A 611 -24.55 9.18 -28.43
N HIS A 612 -23.50 8.44 -28.05
CA HIS A 612 -23.60 7.26 -27.21
C HIS A 612 -23.06 7.55 -25.80
N PHE A 613 -23.55 6.79 -24.83
CA PHE A 613 -23.16 6.94 -23.42
C PHE A 613 -22.75 5.60 -22.82
N LEU A 614 -21.75 5.63 -21.98
CA LEU A 614 -21.49 4.56 -21.01
C LEU A 614 -22.29 4.89 -19.75
N THR A 615 -23.28 4.06 -19.40
CA THR A 615 -24.18 4.29 -18.27
C THR A 615 -23.91 3.25 -17.18
N ILE A 616 -23.57 3.69 -15.99
CA ILE A 616 -23.38 2.88 -14.79
C ILE A 616 -24.58 3.09 -13.89
N ARG A 617 -25.18 2.01 -13.38
CA ARG A 617 -26.35 2.04 -12.50
C ARG A 617 -26.03 1.38 -11.18
N GLY A 618 -26.48 2.03 -10.10
CA GLY A 618 -26.43 1.48 -8.75
C GLY A 618 -25.01 1.20 -8.24
N ALA A 619 -24.02 2.03 -8.59
CA ALA A 619 -22.66 1.85 -8.12
C ALA A 619 -22.56 1.99 -6.60
N ALA A 620 -22.12 0.93 -5.89
CA ALA A 620 -22.17 0.82 -4.42
C ALA A 620 -20.85 0.31 -3.79
N GLU A 621 -19.73 0.39 -4.50
CA GLU A 621 -18.44 -0.07 -3.97
C GLU A 621 -17.84 0.94 -2.98
N ASN A 622 -17.26 0.46 -1.89
CA ASN A 622 -16.66 1.25 -0.80
C ASN A 622 -17.65 2.26 -0.21
N ASN A 623 -17.41 3.57 -0.41
CA ASN A 623 -18.26 4.64 0.11
C ASN A 623 -19.32 5.12 -0.88
N LEU A 624 -19.44 4.56 -2.07
CA LEU A 624 -20.45 4.93 -3.06
C LEU A 624 -21.86 4.53 -2.60
N LYS A 625 -22.84 5.43 -2.81
CA LYS A 625 -24.23 5.32 -2.30
C LYS A 625 -25.22 5.01 -3.42
N GLN A 626 -25.07 3.88 -4.10
CA GLN A 626 -25.91 3.44 -5.23
C GLN A 626 -26.09 4.54 -6.28
N VAL A 627 -24.98 5.07 -6.77
CA VAL A 627 -24.99 6.19 -7.70
C VAL A 627 -25.15 5.74 -9.15
N ASP A 628 -25.90 6.53 -9.91
CA ASP A 628 -26.05 6.41 -11.37
C ASP A 628 -25.17 7.46 -12.06
N VAL A 629 -24.40 7.04 -13.07
CA VAL A 629 -23.48 7.89 -13.80
C VAL A 629 -23.60 7.66 -15.30
N GLN A 630 -23.60 8.74 -16.09
CA GLN A 630 -23.54 8.69 -17.55
C GLN A 630 -22.27 9.40 -18.04
N ILE A 631 -21.50 8.75 -18.88
CA ILE A 631 -20.28 9.27 -19.48
C ILE A 631 -20.49 9.33 -20.99
N PRO A 632 -20.49 10.54 -21.61
CA PRO A 632 -20.62 10.66 -23.07
C PRO A 632 -19.37 10.11 -23.76
N LEU A 633 -19.54 9.23 -24.75
CA LEU A 633 -18.45 8.63 -25.50
C LEU A 633 -17.92 9.60 -26.60
N GLY A 634 -16.63 9.50 -26.89
CA GLY A 634 -15.96 10.40 -27.83
C GLY A 634 -15.69 11.80 -27.25
N THR A 635 -15.57 11.91 -25.91
CA THR A 635 -15.31 13.16 -25.19
C THR A 635 -14.10 13.06 -24.26
N PHE A 636 -13.62 14.23 -23.84
CA PHE A 636 -12.70 14.37 -22.72
C PHE A 636 -13.50 14.57 -21.42
N CYS A 637 -13.64 13.54 -20.63
CA CYS A 637 -14.44 13.54 -19.41
C CYS A 637 -13.53 13.56 -18.17
N ALA A 638 -13.80 14.48 -17.22
CA ALA A 638 -13.10 14.58 -15.96
C ALA A 638 -13.98 14.12 -14.78
N VAL A 639 -13.46 13.23 -13.95
CA VAL A 639 -14.05 12.84 -12.66
C VAL A 639 -13.36 13.61 -11.56
N THR A 640 -14.13 14.46 -10.88
CA THR A 640 -13.64 15.46 -9.91
C THR A 640 -14.27 15.24 -8.54
N GLY A 641 -13.83 16.03 -7.57
CA GLY A 641 -14.38 16.01 -6.21
C GLY A 641 -13.30 16.00 -5.13
N VAL A 642 -13.68 16.23 -3.90
CA VAL A 642 -12.77 16.31 -2.75
C VAL A 642 -12.06 14.98 -2.51
N SER A 643 -10.96 15.00 -1.74
CA SER A 643 -10.22 13.79 -1.38
C SER A 643 -11.13 12.82 -0.62
N GLY A 644 -11.05 11.51 -0.97
CA GLY A 644 -11.91 10.48 -0.38
C GLY A 644 -13.39 10.49 -0.80
N SER A 645 -13.81 11.28 -1.81
CA SER A 645 -15.21 11.34 -2.25
C SER A 645 -15.73 10.11 -3.01
N GLY A 646 -14.84 9.16 -3.38
CA GLY A 646 -15.20 7.92 -4.08
C GLY A 646 -14.80 7.87 -5.56
N LYS A 647 -14.01 8.82 -6.06
CA LYS A 647 -13.55 8.87 -7.48
C LYS A 647 -12.89 7.58 -7.94
N SER A 648 -11.87 7.12 -7.23
CA SER A 648 -11.15 5.88 -7.58
C SER A 648 -12.03 4.63 -7.40
N SER A 649 -12.97 4.63 -6.47
CA SER A 649 -13.97 3.55 -6.33
C SER A 649 -14.88 3.46 -7.56
N LEU A 650 -15.33 4.60 -8.09
CA LEU A 650 -16.14 4.64 -9.29
C LEU A 650 -15.34 4.27 -10.54
N VAL A 651 -14.18 4.90 -10.74
CA VAL A 651 -13.42 4.78 -12.00
C VAL A 651 -12.61 3.48 -12.02
N ASN A 652 -11.80 3.20 -10.98
CA ASN A 652 -10.86 2.08 -11.00
C ASN A 652 -11.54 0.77 -10.58
N GLU A 653 -12.34 0.76 -9.49
CA GLU A 653 -12.94 -0.46 -8.98
C GLU A 653 -14.16 -0.91 -9.78
N ILE A 654 -14.97 0.01 -10.28
CA ILE A 654 -16.20 -0.31 -11.02
C ILE A 654 -15.95 -0.21 -12.53
N ILE A 655 -15.71 1.00 -13.08
CA ILE A 655 -15.67 1.21 -14.53
C ILE A 655 -14.53 0.42 -15.16
N TYR A 656 -13.29 0.63 -14.72
CA TYR A 656 -12.13 -0.03 -15.30
C TYR A 656 -12.20 -1.56 -15.17
N LYS A 657 -12.45 -2.09 -13.97
CA LYS A 657 -12.47 -3.54 -13.77
C LYS A 657 -13.56 -4.23 -14.56
N HIS A 658 -14.75 -3.61 -14.69
CA HIS A 658 -15.83 -4.18 -15.49
C HIS A 658 -15.49 -4.16 -16.99
N LEU A 659 -15.02 -3.03 -17.51
CA LEU A 659 -14.61 -2.91 -18.90
C LEU A 659 -13.43 -3.85 -19.23
N ALA A 660 -12.46 -3.98 -18.33
CA ALA A 660 -11.33 -4.89 -18.50
C ALA A 660 -11.78 -6.36 -18.52
N HIS A 661 -12.76 -6.72 -17.69
CA HIS A 661 -13.34 -8.07 -17.68
C HIS A 661 -14.07 -8.38 -19.00
N GLU A 662 -14.97 -7.50 -19.42
CA GLU A 662 -15.83 -7.74 -20.60
C GLU A 662 -15.08 -7.54 -21.93
N LEU A 663 -14.32 -6.46 -22.10
CA LEU A 663 -13.66 -6.11 -23.35
C LEU A 663 -12.29 -6.74 -23.51
N ASN A 664 -11.47 -6.74 -22.46
CA ASN A 664 -10.08 -7.22 -22.50
C ASN A 664 -9.94 -8.68 -22.00
N ARG A 665 -11.03 -9.32 -21.53
CA ARG A 665 -11.04 -10.66 -20.94
C ARG A 665 -10.05 -10.80 -19.76
N ALA A 666 -9.89 -9.74 -18.99
CA ALA A 666 -9.01 -9.72 -17.84
C ALA A 666 -9.64 -10.47 -16.65
N TYR A 667 -8.82 -11.16 -15.86
CA TYR A 667 -9.24 -11.82 -14.61
C TYR A 667 -9.40 -10.80 -13.49
N THR A 668 -10.38 -9.88 -13.65
CA THR A 668 -10.70 -8.86 -12.66
C THR A 668 -12.16 -8.94 -12.29
N TYR A 669 -12.48 -8.67 -11.01
CA TYR A 669 -13.87 -8.55 -10.57
C TYR A 669 -14.21 -7.08 -10.39
N PRO A 670 -15.29 -6.60 -11.02
CA PRO A 670 -15.80 -5.26 -10.78
C PRO A 670 -16.31 -5.13 -9.35
N GLY A 671 -16.27 -3.91 -8.82
CA GLY A 671 -16.94 -3.55 -7.58
C GLY A 671 -18.47 -3.68 -7.72
N GLN A 672 -19.16 -3.51 -6.59
CA GLN A 672 -20.60 -3.69 -6.52
C GLN A 672 -21.36 -2.62 -7.33
N MET A 673 -22.18 -3.07 -8.28
CA MET A 673 -23.09 -2.23 -9.10
C MET A 673 -24.26 -3.09 -9.59
N ASP A 674 -25.33 -2.45 -10.05
CA ASP A 674 -26.49 -3.14 -10.60
C ASP A 674 -26.29 -3.49 -12.09
N ALA A 675 -25.87 -2.55 -12.92
CA ALA A 675 -25.64 -2.75 -14.35
C ALA A 675 -24.69 -1.73 -14.97
N MET A 676 -24.10 -2.09 -16.13
CA MET A 676 -23.36 -1.19 -17.01
C MET A 676 -23.86 -1.37 -18.44
N GLU A 677 -24.28 -0.27 -19.08
CA GLU A 677 -24.85 -0.21 -20.43
C GLU A 677 -23.92 0.58 -21.37
N GLY A 678 -23.92 0.30 -22.66
CA GLY A 678 -23.13 1.03 -23.68
C GLY A 678 -21.77 0.39 -23.99
N LEU A 679 -21.55 -0.85 -23.55
CA LEU A 679 -20.32 -1.62 -23.79
C LEU A 679 -20.13 -1.92 -25.30
N GLU A 680 -21.20 -2.06 -26.04
CA GLU A 680 -21.21 -2.36 -27.48
C GLU A 680 -20.58 -1.27 -28.35
N TYR A 681 -20.46 -0.06 -27.83
CA TYR A 681 -19.83 1.08 -28.53
C TYR A 681 -18.32 1.17 -28.30
N LEU A 682 -17.77 0.31 -27.41
CA LEU A 682 -16.37 0.27 -27.05
C LEU A 682 -15.72 -1.05 -27.49
N ASP A 683 -14.47 -1.00 -27.90
CA ASP A 683 -13.70 -2.18 -28.29
C ASP A 683 -12.62 -2.55 -27.28
N LYS A 684 -12.15 -1.60 -26.50
CA LYS A 684 -11.02 -1.78 -25.60
C LYS A 684 -11.01 -0.73 -24.49
N VAL A 685 -10.54 -1.13 -23.29
CA VAL A 685 -10.18 -0.21 -22.23
C VAL A 685 -8.67 -0.23 -21.99
N ILE A 686 -8.08 0.93 -21.79
CA ILE A 686 -6.67 1.10 -21.45
C ILE A 686 -6.56 1.92 -20.18
N ASP A 687 -5.96 1.31 -19.15
CA ASP A 687 -5.65 1.96 -17.89
C ASP A 687 -4.21 2.48 -17.91
N ILE A 688 -4.06 3.76 -17.58
CA ILE A 688 -2.77 4.47 -17.54
C ILE A 688 -2.62 5.02 -16.11
N ASP A 689 -2.20 4.14 -15.21
CA ASP A 689 -1.94 4.43 -13.80
C ASP A 689 -0.47 4.79 -13.53
N GLN A 690 -0.18 5.22 -12.32
CA GLN A 690 1.15 5.61 -11.86
C GLN A 690 2.04 4.42 -11.45
N SER A 691 1.58 3.18 -11.60
CA SER A 691 2.38 2.00 -11.27
C SER A 691 3.63 1.90 -12.15
N PRO A 692 4.75 1.38 -11.62
CA PRO A 692 5.98 1.23 -12.41
C PRO A 692 5.78 0.41 -13.68
N ILE A 693 6.46 0.77 -14.78
CA ILE A 693 6.44 0.03 -16.06
C ILE A 693 7.09 -1.38 -15.96
N GLY A 694 7.60 -1.75 -14.81
CA GLY A 694 8.13 -3.07 -14.48
C GLY A 694 8.77 -3.09 -13.10
N ARG A 695 8.90 -4.28 -12.54
CA ARG A 695 9.39 -4.48 -11.16
C ARG A 695 10.91 -4.72 -11.06
N THR A 696 11.61 -4.82 -12.19
CA THR A 696 13.03 -5.16 -12.23
C THR A 696 13.85 -4.05 -12.91
N PRO A 697 15.14 -3.92 -12.61
CA PRO A 697 16.03 -2.97 -13.29
C PRO A 697 16.15 -3.18 -14.80
N ARG A 698 15.72 -4.33 -15.33
CA ARG A 698 15.70 -4.64 -16.77
C ARG A 698 14.55 -3.95 -17.52
N SER A 699 13.48 -3.62 -16.81
CA SER A 699 12.40 -2.84 -17.40
C SER A 699 12.85 -1.39 -17.55
N ASN A 700 12.64 -0.83 -18.73
CA ASN A 700 13.03 0.55 -19.07
C ASN A 700 12.12 1.09 -20.20
N PRO A 701 12.14 2.40 -20.50
CA PRO A 701 11.32 2.97 -21.56
C PRO A 701 11.49 2.29 -22.92
N ALA A 702 12.74 1.92 -23.28
CA ALA A 702 13.01 1.25 -24.56
C ALA A 702 12.34 -0.12 -24.67
N THR A 703 12.34 -0.91 -23.59
CA THR A 703 11.71 -2.24 -23.59
C THR A 703 10.19 -2.14 -23.56
N TYR A 704 9.65 -1.18 -22.82
CA TYR A 704 8.21 -1.01 -22.65
C TYR A 704 7.53 -0.50 -23.94
N THR A 705 8.10 0.50 -24.60
CA THR A 705 7.61 1.02 -25.90
C THR A 705 7.90 0.08 -27.06
N GLY A 706 8.70 -0.95 -26.84
CA GLY A 706 9.13 -1.88 -27.89
C GLY A 706 10.15 -1.30 -28.89
N VAL A 707 10.68 -0.09 -28.66
CA VAL A 707 11.74 0.50 -29.52
C VAL A 707 13.05 -0.27 -29.40
N PHE A 708 13.30 -0.94 -28.27
CA PHE A 708 14.51 -1.72 -28.08
C PHE A 708 14.65 -2.90 -29.06
N SER A 709 13.53 -3.50 -29.46
CA SER A 709 13.56 -4.57 -30.49
C SER A 709 14.05 -4.03 -31.84
N ASP A 710 13.53 -2.87 -32.25
CA ASP A 710 13.98 -2.22 -33.50
C ASP A 710 15.45 -1.79 -33.43
N ILE A 711 15.92 -1.28 -32.26
CA ILE A 711 17.34 -0.91 -32.04
C ILE A 711 18.24 -2.16 -32.15
N ARG A 712 17.86 -3.28 -31.54
CA ARG A 712 18.64 -4.54 -31.60
C ARG A 712 18.76 -5.06 -33.04
N ASP A 713 17.70 -4.92 -33.84
CA ASP A 713 17.71 -5.32 -35.23
C ASP A 713 18.69 -4.45 -36.06
N VAL A 714 18.74 -3.15 -35.76
CA VAL A 714 19.73 -2.25 -36.38
C VAL A 714 21.17 -2.70 -36.07
N PHE A 715 21.45 -3.00 -34.81
CA PHE A 715 22.80 -3.49 -34.42
C PHE A 715 23.14 -4.84 -35.08
N ALA A 716 22.20 -5.77 -35.19
CA ALA A 716 22.38 -7.05 -35.85
C ALA A 716 22.66 -6.92 -37.38
N GLN A 717 22.23 -5.80 -37.98
CA GLN A 717 22.45 -5.53 -39.39
C GLN A 717 23.80 -4.85 -39.70
N THR A 718 24.53 -4.40 -38.67
CA THR A 718 25.85 -3.82 -38.82
C THR A 718 26.83 -4.83 -39.47
N GLN A 719 27.81 -4.32 -40.23
CA GLN A 719 28.80 -5.15 -40.88
C GLN A 719 29.58 -6.04 -39.88
N GLU A 720 29.98 -5.45 -38.75
CA GLU A 720 30.73 -6.16 -37.69
C GLU A 720 29.89 -7.27 -37.04
N ALA A 721 28.59 -7.03 -36.74
CA ALA A 721 27.72 -8.07 -36.22
C ALA A 721 27.52 -9.21 -37.18
N LYS A 722 27.40 -8.95 -38.50
CA LYS A 722 27.27 -9.96 -39.54
C LYS A 722 28.54 -10.81 -39.67
N ILE A 723 29.71 -10.20 -39.62
CA ILE A 723 31.00 -10.89 -39.66
C ILE A 723 31.15 -11.85 -38.48
N ARG A 724 30.71 -11.45 -37.27
CA ARG A 724 30.77 -12.24 -36.05
C ARG A 724 29.59 -13.22 -35.92
N GLY A 725 28.61 -13.21 -36.83
CA GLY A 725 27.41 -14.05 -36.79
C GLY A 725 26.45 -13.67 -35.67
N TYR A 726 26.49 -12.42 -35.20
CA TYR A 726 25.64 -11.92 -34.12
C TYR A 726 24.25 -11.61 -34.63
N LYS A 727 23.23 -12.22 -34.01
CA LYS A 727 21.80 -11.96 -34.24
C LYS A 727 21.29 -10.96 -33.24
N SER A 728 20.03 -10.45 -33.39
CA SER A 728 19.41 -9.46 -32.49
C SER A 728 19.35 -9.92 -31.04
N GLY A 729 19.29 -11.23 -30.77
CA GLY A 729 19.37 -11.81 -29.42
C GLY A 729 20.68 -11.50 -28.69
N ARG A 730 21.79 -11.33 -29.41
CA ARG A 730 23.09 -10.96 -28.83
C ARG A 730 23.07 -9.59 -28.15
N PHE A 731 22.27 -8.68 -28.69
CA PHE A 731 22.12 -7.32 -28.19
C PHE A 731 21.02 -7.17 -27.12
N SER A 732 20.48 -8.30 -26.60
CA SER A 732 19.53 -8.33 -25.51
C SER A 732 20.21 -8.58 -24.17
N PHE A 733 20.02 -7.70 -23.21
CA PHE A 733 20.50 -7.93 -21.82
C PHE A 733 19.67 -8.97 -21.06
N ASN A 734 18.54 -9.45 -21.63
CA ASN A 734 17.72 -10.50 -21.04
C ASN A 734 18.14 -11.92 -21.44
N VAL A 735 18.92 -12.07 -22.52
CA VAL A 735 19.28 -13.36 -23.12
C VAL A 735 20.75 -13.66 -22.86
N LYS A 736 21.07 -14.91 -22.54
CA LYS A 736 22.45 -15.38 -22.41
C LYS A 736 23.23 -15.19 -23.72
N GLY A 737 24.52 -14.94 -23.60
CA GLY A 737 25.45 -14.80 -24.72
C GLY A 737 25.97 -13.38 -24.98
N GLY A 738 25.12 -12.34 -24.84
CA GLY A 738 25.54 -10.94 -25.01
C GLY A 738 25.54 -10.13 -23.71
N ARG A 739 24.80 -10.57 -22.69
CA ARG A 739 24.71 -9.89 -21.40
C ARG A 739 25.91 -10.19 -20.48
N CYS A 740 26.15 -9.33 -19.53
CA CYS A 740 27.05 -9.61 -18.42
C CYS A 740 26.45 -10.74 -17.55
N GLU A 741 27.15 -11.87 -17.41
CA GLU A 741 26.64 -12.99 -16.63
C GLU A 741 26.79 -12.78 -15.11
N ALA A 742 27.67 -11.89 -14.64
CA ALA A 742 27.82 -11.59 -13.21
C ALA A 742 26.58 -10.92 -12.63
N CYS A 743 25.99 -9.94 -13.33
CA CYS A 743 24.74 -9.29 -12.93
C CYS A 743 23.53 -9.79 -13.74
N CYS A 744 23.69 -10.81 -14.57
CA CYS A 744 22.63 -11.33 -15.45
C CYS A 744 21.94 -10.27 -16.32
N GLY A 745 22.63 -9.17 -16.65
CA GLY A 745 22.11 -8.06 -17.47
C GLY A 745 21.42 -6.94 -16.68
N ASP A 746 21.37 -7.01 -15.35
CA ASP A 746 20.76 -5.97 -14.52
C ASP A 746 21.61 -4.68 -14.48
N GLY A 747 22.96 -4.81 -14.65
CA GLY A 747 23.92 -3.71 -14.51
C GLY A 747 24.23 -3.37 -13.05
N ILE A 748 23.39 -3.78 -12.13
CA ILE A 748 23.51 -3.58 -10.69
C ILE A 748 23.38 -4.90 -9.95
N ILE A 749 23.92 -4.96 -8.74
CA ILE A 749 23.79 -6.09 -7.82
C ILE A 749 22.98 -5.62 -6.63
N LYS A 750 21.90 -6.33 -6.33
CA LYS A 750 21.07 -6.12 -5.16
C LYS A 750 21.72 -6.81 -3.97
N ILE A 751 22.00 -6.05 -2.91
CA ILE A 751 22.46 -6.57 -1.62
C ILE A 751 21.25 -6.50 -0.67
N GLU A 752 20.73 -7.67 -0.30
CA GLU A 752 19.60 -7.77 0.62
C GLU A 752 20.05 -7.51 2.05
N MET A 753 19.46 -6.52 2.68
CA MET A 753 19.73 -6.12 4.06
C MET A 753 18.52 -6.50 4.93
N HIS A 754 18.63 -7.53 5.76
CA HIS A 754 17.51 -8.10 6.52
C HIS A 754 16.75 -7.10 7.42
N PHE A 755 17.38 -6.02 7.87
CA PHE A 755 16.79 -5.01 8.77
C PHE A 755 16.83 -3.58 8.22
N LEU A 756 17.47 -3.36 7.07
CA LEU A 756 17.63 -2.08 6.40
C LEU A 756 17.08 -2.17 4.97
N PRO A 757 16.82 -1.04 4.29
CA PRO A 757 16.48 -1.04 2.88
C PRO A 757 17.58 -1.73 2.05
N ASP A 758 17.17 -2.47 1.02
CA ASP A 758 18.10 -3.13 0.10
C ASP A 758 19.02 -2.10 -0.58
N VAL A 759 20.30 -2.43 -0.69
CA VAL A 759 21.30 -1.58 -1.34
C VAL A 759 21.57 -2.08 -2.75
N TYR A 760 21.58 -1.18 -3.71
CA TYR A 760 21.87 -1.46 -5.11
C TYR A 760 23.25 -0.85 -5.48
N VAL A 761 24.21 -1.71 -5.84
CA VAL A 761 25.56 -1.28 -6.24
C VAL A 761 25.80 -1.61 -7.72
N PRO A 762 26.55 -0.78 -8.46
CA PRO A 762 26.94 -1.09 -9.82
C PRO A 762 27.70 -2.43 -9.87
N CYS A 763 27.46 -3.24 -10.90
CA CYS A 763 28.18 -4.49 -11.09
C CYS A 763 29.65 -4.21 -11.35
N GLU A 764 30.55 -4.78 -10.58
CA GLU A 764 31.99 -4.57 -10.70
C GLU A 764 32.57 -5.05 -12.05
N VAL A 765 31.97 -6.11 -12.63
CA VAL A 765 32.43 -6.71 -13.90
C VAL A 765 32.08 -5.83 -15.10
N CYS A 766 30.82 -5.43 -15.24
CA CYS A 766 30.38 -4.62 -16.36
C CYS A 766 30.31 -3.11 -16.06
N LYS A 767 30.58 -2.70 -14.84
CA LYS A 767 30.51 -1.29 -14.38
C LYS A 767 29.20 -0.59 -14.81
N GLY A 768 28.08 -1.26 -14.59
CA GLY A 768 26.75 -0.76 -14.95
C GLY A 768 26.33 -0.97 -16.42
N LYS A 769 27.24 -1.41 -17.31
CA LYS A 769 27.00 -1.46 -18.77
C LYS A 769 26.09 -2.60 -19.24
N ARG A 770 25.70 -3.55 -18.38
CA ARG A 770 24.77 -4.66 -18.64
C ARG A 770 25.24 -5.75 -19.62
N TYR A 771 26.22 -5.47 -20.48
CA TYR A 771 26.71 -6.34 -21.55
C TYR A 771 28.11 -6.87 -21.29
N ASN A 772 28.46 -7.96 -21.97
CA ASN A 772 29.84 -8.40 -22.02
C ASN A 772 30.66 -7.55 -23.00
N ARG A 773 32.01 -7.68 -22.92
CA ARG A 773 32.96 -6.85 -23.65
C ARG A 773 32.81 -6.98 -25.17
N GLU A 774 32.62 -8.21 -25.65
CA GLU A 774 32.54 -8.52 -27.09
C GLU A 774 31.28 -7.88 -27.74
N THR A 775 30.16 -7.84 -27.02
CA THR A 775 28.93 -7.19 -27.50
C THR A 775 29.11 -5.67 -27.61
N LEU A 776 29.84 -5.06 -26.65
CA LEU A 776 30.11 -3.62 -26.61
C LEU A 776 31.10 -3.15 -27.69
N GLU A 777 31.85 -4.05 -28.33
CA GLU A 777 32.72 -3.73 -29.44
C GLU A 777 31.95 -3.37 -30.71
N VAL A 778 30.74 -3.95 -30.90
CA VAL A 778 29.88 -3.66 -32.06
C VAL A 778 29.30 -2.26 -31.97
N LYS A 779 29.52 -1.43 -32.99
CA LYS A 779 29.09 -0.04 -33.03
C LYS A 779 28.17 0.26 -34.22
N TYR A 780 27.18 1.11 -34.00
CA TYR A 780 26.34 1.74 -35.03
C TYR A 780 26.54 3.24 -34.96
N LYS A 781 26.93 3.90 -36.06
CA LYS A 781 27.29 5.34 -36.08
C LYS A 781 28.27 5.75 -34.96
N GLY A 782 29.23 4.88 -34.65
CA GLY A 782 30.27 5.12 -33.62
C GLY A 782 29.86 4.84 -32.17
N LYS A 783 28.61 4.50 -31.89
CA LYS A 783 28.06 4.20 -30.53
C LYS A 783 27.77 2.72 -30.39
N ASN A 784 28.10 2.13 -29.22
CA ASN A 784 27.72 0.78 -28.88
C ASN A 784 26.29 0.74 -28.29
N ILE A 785 25.75 -0.47 -28.07
CA ILE A 785 24.36 -0.65 -27.62
C ILE A 785 24.09 -0.03 -26.21
N TYR A 786 25.09 -0.02 -25.33
CA TYR A 786 24.95 0.62 -24.01
C TYR A 786 24.92 2.14 -24.14
N GLU A 787 25.83 2.72 -24.94
CA GLU A 787 25.88 4.16 -25.18
C GLU A 787 24.58 4.67 -25.83
N VAL A 788 23.92 3.85 -26.65
CA VAL A 788 22.60 4.17 -27.21
C VAL A 788 21.51 4.13 -26.16
N LEU A 789 21.53 3.15 -25.26
CA LEU A 789 20.57 3.07 -24.15
C LEU A 789 20.80 4.19 -23.10
N ASP A 790 22.01 4.72 -23.02
CA ASP A 790 22.37 5.84 -22.13
C ASP A 790 22.03 7.21 -22.71
N MET A 791 21.68 7.31 -24.00
CA MET A 791 21.18 8.53 -24.62
C MET A 791 19.84 8.95 -24.04
N THR A 792 19.60 10.27 -23.97
CA THR A 792 18.28 10.83 -23.73
C THR A 792 17.36 10.55 -24.93
N VAL A 793 16.05 10.67 -24.72
CA VAL A 793 15.07 10.54 -25.81
C VAL A 793 15.34 11.57 -26.92
N GLU A 794 15.72 12.81 -26.55
CA GLU A 794 16.06 13.89 -27.48
C GLU A 794 17.27 13.53 -28.34
N GLU A 795 18.39 13.10 -27.72
CA GLU A 795 19.59 12.64 -28.42
C GLU A 795 19.29 11.44 -29.32
N GLY A 796 18.44 10.51 -28.84
CA GLY A 796 18.01 9.35 -29.61
C GLY A 796 17.20 9.71 -30.85
N LEU A 797 16.35 10.74 -30.78
CA LEU A 797 15.60 11.25 -31.95
C LEU A 797 16.53 11.77 -33.05
N GLU A 798 17.52 12.52 -32.68
CA GLU A 798 18.54 13.02 -33.62
C GLU A 798 19.38 11.87 -34.21
N PHE A 799 19.88 10.98 -33.36
CA PHE A 799 20.71 9.85 -33.74
C PHE A 799 20.02 8.88 -34.72
N PHE A 800 18.71 8.60 -34.49
CA PHE A 800 17.91 7.70 -35.31
C PHE A 800 17.02 8.42 -36.36
N SER A 801 17.31 9.68 -36.70
CA SER A 801 16.50 10.48 -37.65
C SER A 801 16.25 9.83 -39.01
N SER A 802 17.16 8.94 -39.45
CA SER A 802 17.04 8.18 -40.71
C SER A 802 16.20 6.87 -40.57
N LEU A 803 15.71 6.52 -39.42
CA LEU A 803 15.01 5.26 -39.13
C LEU A 803 13.56 5.51 -38.66
N PRO A 804 12.56 5.59 -39.54
CA PRO A 804 11.21 6.04 -39.23
C PRO A 804 10.49 5.22 -38.14
N LYS A 805 10.78 3.92 -38.04
CA LYS A 805 10.18 3.04 -37.01
C LYS A 805 10.62 3.42 -35.60
N ILE A 806 11.93 3.67 -35.41
CA ILE A 806 12.50 4.07 -34.13
C ILE A 806 12.11 5.51 -33.83
N GLN A 807 12.28 6.40 -34.82
CA GLN A 807 11.96 7.82 -34.70
C GLN A 807 10.51 8.03 -34.21
N ARG A 808 9.52 7.35 -34.80
CA ARG A 808 8.11 7.49 -34.41
C ARG A 808 7.86 7.14 -32.94
N LYS A 809 8.48 6.07 -32.44
CA LYS A 809 8.32 5.65 -31.04
C LYS A 809 9.02 6.60 -30.06
N LEU A 810 10.21 7.11 -30.43
CA LEU A 810 10.90 8.12 -29.63
C LEU A 810 10.16 9.47 -29.66
N GLN A 811 9.54 9.82 -30.81
CA GLN A 811 8.73 11.04 -30.94
C GLN A 811 7.53 11.04 -29.98
N THR A 812 6.85 9.91 -29.80
CA THR A 812 5.75 9.83 -28.81
C THR A 812 6.21 10.03 -27.37
N LEU A 813 7.43 9.57 -27.02
CA LEU A 813 8.03 9.85 -25.70
C LEU A 813 8.38 11.36 -25.57
N TYR A 814 8.89 11.96 -26.62
CA TYR A 814 9.17 13.39 -26.66
C TYR A 814 7.90 14.24 -26.52
N ASP A 815 6.83 13.89 -27.25
CA ASP A 815 5.55 14.60 -27.27
C ASP A 815 4.85 14.63 -25.90
N VAL A 816 5.02 13.56 -25.09
CA VAL A 816 4.51 13.52 -23.71
C VAL A 816 5.42 14.22 -22.69
N GLY A 817 6.43 14.96 -23.14
CA GLY A 817 7.33 15.72 -22.27
C GLY A 817 8.42 14.89 -21.58
N LEU A 818 8.84 13.76 -22.15
CA LEU A 818 9.89 12.89 -21.63
C LEU A 818 11.20 12.99 -22.44
N SER A 819 11.52 14.17 -22.99
CA SER A 819 12.73 14.40 -23.79
C SER A 819 14.03 14.10 -23.02
N TYR A 820 14.05 14.36 -21.73
CA TYR A 820 15.20 14.32 -20.83
C TYR A 820 15.53 12.94 -20.24
N ILE A 821 14.59 11.99 -20.23
CA ILE A 821 14.85 10.65 -19.69
C ILE A 821 15.78 9.85 -20.61
N LYS A 822 16.62 8.98 -20.02
CA LYS A 822 17.44 8.07 -20.82
C LYS A 822 16.58 6.93 -21.38
N ILE A 823 16.83 6.54 -22.63
CA ILE A 823 16.12 5.48 -23.33
C ILE A 823 16.17 4.16 -22.54
N GLY A 824 17.30 3.84 -21.92
CA GLY A 824 17.53 2.65 -21.10
C GLY A 824 17.40 2.87 -19.58
N GLN A 825 16.81 3.98 -19.12
CA GLN A 825 16.67 4.28 -17.69
C GLN A 825 15.86 3.19 -16.96
N PRO A 826 16.39 2.59 -15.87
CA PRO A 826 15.66 1.57 -15.12
C PRO A 826 14.30 2.07 -14.62
N SER A 827 13.27 1.21 -14.70
CA SER A 827 11.92 1.54 -14.20
C SER A 827 11.88 1.92 -12.72
N THR A 828 12.82 1.42 -11.93
CA THR A 828 12.97 1.73 -10.49
C THR A 828 13.45 3.16 -10.20
N GLN A 829 13.97 3.85 -11.22
CA GLN A 829 14.44 5.23 -11.13
C GLN A 829 13.44 6.24 -11.71
N LEU A 830 12.38 5.75 -12.38
CA LEU A 830 11.32 6.61 -12.89
C LEU A 830 10.35 7.00 -11.76
N SER A 831 9.91 8.26 -11.77
CA SER A 831 8.79 8.70 -10.94
C SER A 831 7.47 8.08 -11.42
N GLY A 832 6.43 8.09 -10.58
CA GLY A 832 5.10 7.59 -10.96
C GLY A 832 4.54 8.30 -12.20
N GLY A 833 4.67 9.62 -12.27
CA GLY A 833 4.24 10.41 -13.43
C GLY A 833 5.04 10.13 -14.70
N GLU A 834 6.36 9.90 -14.60
CA GLU A 834 7.18 9.49 -15.75
C GLU A 834 6.77 8.10 -16.26
N ALA A 835 6.55 7.14 -15.35
CA ALA A 835 6.07 5.80 -15.72
C ALA A 835 4.71 5.86 -16.43
N GLN A 836 3.79 6.67 -15.94
CA GLN A 836 2.49 6.91 -16.54
C GLN A 836 2.61 7.50 -17.96
N ARG A 837 3.46 8.50 -18.14
CA ARG A 837 3.71 9.11 -19.46
C ARG A 837 4.37 8.14 -20.45
N VAL A 838 5.25 7.23 -20.00
CA VAL A 838 5.80 6.15 -20.84
C VAL A 838 4.69 5.21 -21.32
N LYS A 839 3.72 4.86 -20.44
CA LYS A 839 2.55 4.05 -20.82
C LYS A 839 1.71 4.78 -21.85
N LEU A 840 1.41 6.06 -21.64
CA LEU A 840 0.67 6.89 -22.59
C LEU A 840 1.37 6.96 -23.94
N ALA A 841 2.68 7.23 -23.99
CA ALA A 841 3.47 7.27 -25.21
C ALA A 841 3.41 5.95 -25.99
N THR A 842 3.40 4.82 -25.28
CA THR A 842 3.29 3.50 -25.89
C THR A 842 1.95 3.31 -26.59
N GLU A 843 0.86 3.74 -25.97
CA GLU A 843 -0.47 3.63 -26.57
C GLU A 843 -0.64 4.60 -27.77
N LEU A 844 -0.10 5.81 -27.69
CA LEU A 844 -0.05 6.77 -28.79
C LEU A 844 0.70 6.24 -30.04
N SER A 845 1.70 5.39 -29.83
CA SER A 845 2.48 4.80 -30.93
C SER A 845 1.69 3.77 -31.74
N LYS A 846 0.56 3.26 -31.21
CA LYS A 846 -0.31 2.26 -31.84
C LYS A 846 -1.36 2.93 -32.72
N ARG A 847 -1.90 2.20 -33.70
CA ARG A 847 -3.06 2.68 -34.45
C ARG A 847 -4.31 2.56 -33.59
N GLY A 848 -5.00 3.66 -33.37
CA GLY A 848 -6.30 3.70 -32.67
C GLY A 848 -7.45 3.25 -33.59
N THR A 849 -8.50 2.70 -32.96
CA THR A 849 -9.75 2.30 -33.64
C THR A 849 -10.80 3.40 -33.60
N GLY A 850 -10.61 4.43 -32.73
CA GLY A 850 -11.61 5.47 -32.48
C GLY A 850 -12.76 5.01 -31.56
N LYS A 851 -12.65 3.83 -30.94
CA LYS A 851 -13.64 3.25 -30.00
C LYS A 851 -13.01 2.82 -28.67
N THR A 852 -11.79 3.28 -28.40
CA THR A 852 -11.07 2.93 -27.17
C THR A 852 -11.40 3.94 -26.08
N ILE A 853 -11.62 3.45 -24.86
CA ILE A 853 -11.67 4.30 -23.67
C ILE A 853 -10.33 4.26 -22.92
N TYR A 854 -9.72 5.42 -22.73
CA TYR A 854 -8.51 5.62 -21.96
C TYR A 854 -8.88 6.12 -20.56
N ILE A 855 -8.42 5.45 -19.54
CA ILE A 855 -8.62 5.83 -18.14
C ILE A 855 -7.28 6.28 -17.58
N LEU A 856 -7.22 7.50 -17.05
CA LEU A 856 -6.00 8.07 -16.47
C LEU A 856 -6.29 8.52 -15.02
N ASP A 857 -5.42 8.12 -14.12
CA ASP A 857 -5.52 8.50 -12.70
C ASP A 857 -4.47 9.57 -12.39
N GLU A 858 -4.94 10.81 -12.14
CA GLU A 858 -4.15 12.00 -11.84
C GLU A 858 -2.93 12.19 -12.77
N PRO A 859 -3.12 12.31 -14.10
CA PRO A 859 -2.00 12.33 -15.06
C PRO A 859 -1.12 13.58 -14.96
N THR A 860 -1.53 14.62 -14.26
CA THR A 860 -0.76 15.86 -14.09
C THR A 860 0.13 15.86 -12.84
N THR A 861 0.16 14.75 -12.11
CA THR A 861 0.98 14.58 -10.90
C THR A 861 2.46 14.86 -11.20
N GLY A 862 3.08 15.78 -10.44
CA GLY A 862 4.48 16.15 -10.59
C GLY A 862 4.83 16.92 -11.85
N LEU A 863 3.85 17.52 -12.52
CA LEU A 863 4.05 18.28 -13.74
C LEU A 863 3.97 19.79 -13.52
N HIS A 864 4.95 20.50 -14.06
CA HIS A 864 4.86 21.94 -14.22
C HIS A 864 3.74 22.32 -15.21
N THR A 865 3.10 23.48 -15.05
CA THR A 865 1.98 23.95 -15.92
C THR A 865 2.31 23.88 -17.41
N ALA A 866 3.55 24.14 -17.81
CA ALA A 866 3.98 23.99 -19.21
C ALA A 866 3.97 22.54 -19.71
N ASP A 867 4.30 21.57 -18.84
CA ASP A 867 4.26 20.14 -19.16
C ASP A 867 2.80 19.64 -19.18
N VAL A 868 1.93 20.17 -18.29
CA VAL A 868 0.48 19.93 -18.30
C VAL A 868 -0.12 20.40 -19.65
N HIS A 869 0.28 21.56 -20.15
CA HIS A 869 -0.18 22.09 -21.43
C HIS A 869 0.13 21.09 -22.58
N LYS A 870 1.39 20.62 -22.68
CA LYS A 870 1.78 19.61 -23.68
C LYS A 870 1.01 18.31 -23.53
N LEU A 871 0.80 17.83 -22.29
CA LEU A 871 0.03 16.63 -22.03
C LEU A 871 -1.42 16.77 -22.51
N LEU A 872 -2.04 17.91 -22.25
CA LEU A 872 -3.41 18.21 -22.70
C LEU A 872 -3.53 18.18 -24.22
N GLU A 873 -2.57 18.75 -24.97
CA GLU A 873 -2.55 18.67 -26.43
C GLU A 873 -2.55 17.22 -26.93
N VAL A 874 -1.83 16.35 -26.23
CA VAL A 874 -1.77 14.91 -26.53
C VAL A 874 -3.11 14.23 -26.23
N LEU A 875 -3.74 14.50 -25.07
CA LEU A 875 -5.03 13.92 -24.70
C LEU A 875 -6.15 14.41 -25.63
N GLN A 876 -6.13 15.69 -26.04
CA GLN A 876 -7.09 16.23 -27.00
C GLN A 876 -6.98 15.55 -28.37
N ARG A 877 -5.75 15.27 -28.86
CA ARG A 877 -5.53 14.50 -30.10
C ARG A 877 -6.13 13.10 -30.04
N LEU A 878 -6.09 12.43 -28.86
CA LEU A 878 -6.73 11.12 -28.69
C LEU A 878 -8.25 11.20 -28.82
N VAL A 879 -8.86 12.24 -28.25
CA VAL A 879 -10.31 12.46 -28.36
C VAL A 879 -10.71 12.82 -29.78
N ASP A 880 -9.94 13.68 -30.47
CA ASP A 880 -10.16 14.06 -31.86
C ASP A 880 -10.10 12.86 -32.81
N ALA A 881 -9.36 11.82 -32.47
CA ALA A 881 -9.33 10.54 -33.17
C ALA A 881 -10.56 9.64 -32.87
N GLY A 882 -11.58 10.13 -32.14
CA GLY A 882 -12.84 9.46 -31.85
C GLY A 882 -12.86 8.66 -30.54
N ASN A 883 -11.75 8.60 -29.81
CA ASN A 883 -11.65 7.86 -28.54
C ASN A 883 -12.31 8.61 -27.39
N THR A 884 -12.60 7.91 -26.31
CA THR A 884 -13.03 8.50 -25.05
C THR A 884 -11.85 8.59 -24.10
N VAL A 885 -11.65 9.74 -23.45
CA VAL A 885 -10.63 9.93 -22.41
C VAL A 885 -11.33 10.27 -21.11
N LEU A 886 -11.17 9.42 -20.09
CA LEU A 886 -11.72 9.59 -18.75
C LEU A 886 -10.56 9.81 -17.78
N VAL A 887 -10.51 10.97 -17.14
CA VAL A 887 -9.45 11.33 -16.21
C VAL A 887 -10.00 11.55 -14.80
N ILE A 888 -9.31 11.04 -13.78
CA ILE A 888 -9.49 11.49 -12.40
C ILE A 888 -8.56 12.68 -12.22
N GLU A 889 -9.08 13.85 -11.87
CA GLU A 889 -8.24 15.04 -11.75
C GLU A 889 -8.68 16.03 -10.68
N HIS A 890 -7.68 16.75 -10.17
CA HIS A 890 -7.84 17.86 -9.23
C HIS A 890 -7.31 19.19 -9.80
N ASN A 891 -6.48 19.13 -10.83
CA ASN A 891 -5.89 20.30 -11.49
C ASN A 891 -6.96 21.07 -12.28
N LEU A 892 -7.23 22.32 -11.86
CA LEU A 892 -8.27 23.15 -12.48
C LEU A 892 -7.97 23.53 -13.93
N ASP A 893 -6.69 23.57 -14.31
CA ASP A 893 -6.28 23.80 -15.70
C ASP A 893 -6.68 22.65 -16.63
N VAL A 894 -6.67 21.43 -16.14
CA VAL A 894 -7.19 20.26 -16.87
C VAL A 894 -8.72 20.26 -16.86
N ILE A 895 -9.32 20.48 -15.70
CA ILE A 895 -10.78 20.41 -15.52
C ILE A 895 -11.48 21.46 -16.39
N LYS A 896 -10.92 22.69 -16.53
CA LYS A 896 -11.49 23.72 -17.40
C LYS A 896 -11.48 23.38 -18.88
N THR A 897 -10.61 22.42 -19.32
CA THR A 897 -10.51 21.98 -20.71
C THR A 897 -11.40 20.77 -21.01
N ALA A 898 -12.01 20.13 -20.00
CA ALA A 898 -12.87 18.97 -20.17
C ALA A 898 -14.17 19.28 -20.93
N ASP A 899 -14.66 18.36 -21.74
CA ASP A 899 -15.95 18.47 -22.39
C ASP A 899 -17.10 18.17 -21.42
N TYR A 900 -16.86 17.24 -20.48
CA TYR A 900 -17.84 16.80 -19.50
C TYR A 900 -17.19 16.52 -18.15
N ILE A 901 -17.86 16.84 -17.07
CA ILE A 901 -17.39 16.64 -15.69
C ILE A 901 -18.41 15.79 -14.92
N VAL A 902 -17.89 14.85 -14.12
CA VAL A 902 -18.64 14.13 -13.09
C VAL A 902 -18.03 14.49 -11.75
N ASP A 903 -18.75 15.27 -10.92
CA ASP A 903 -18.26 15.76 -9.63
C ASP A 903 -18.83 14.96 -8.48
N LEU A 904 -17.95 14.28 -7.72
CA LEU A 904 -18.31 13.46 -6.56
C LEU A 904 -18.11 14.21 -5.25
N GLY A 905 -18.98 13.94 -4.30
CA GLY A 905 -18.92 14.56 -2.99
C GLY A 905 -20.12 14.20 -2.12
N PRO A 906 -20.62 15.18 -1.32
CA PRO A 906 -20.05 16.53 -1.10
C PRO A 906 -18.75 16.54 -0.29
N GLU A 907 -18.52 15.50 0.55
CA GLU A 907 -17.37 15.36 1.44
C GLU A 907 -16.62 14.06 1.16
N GLY A 908 -15.55 13.75 1.94
CA GLY A 908 -14.84 12.48 1.90
C GLY A 908 -15.46 11.41 2.81
N GLY A 909 -15.09 10.13 2.59
CA GLY A 909 -15.49 8.98 3.40
C GLY A 909 -17.01 8.76 3.42
N ASP A 910 -17.57 8.46 4.59
CA ASP A 910 -19.02 8.18 4.76
C ASP A 910 -19.95 9.32 4.36
N ARG A 911 -19.46 10.57 4.39
CA ARG A 911 -20.21 11.76 3.98
C ARG A 911 -20.09 12.06 2.49
N GLY A 912 -19.27 11.31 1.76
CA GLY A 912 -19.10 11.36 0.32
C GLY A 912 -19.92 10.31 -0.42
N GLY A 913 -19.42 9.90 -1.57
CA GLY A 913 -19.96 8.80 -2.37
C GLY A 913 -21.24 9.10 -3.12
N GLN A 914 -21.53 10.37 -3.42
CA GLN A 914 -22.69 10.83 -4.19
C GLN A 914 -22.23 11.64 -5.40
N ILE A 915 -23.03 11.68 -6.45
CA ILE A 915 -22.84 12.63 -7.56
C ILE A 915 -23.44 13.98 -7.13
N VAL A 916 -22.59 14.98 -7.01
CA VAL A 916 -23.00 16.35 -6.65
C VAL A 916 -23.50 17.08 -7.89
N ALA A 917 -22.81 16.90 -9.00
CA ALA A 917 -23.17 17.51 -10.28
C ALA A 917 -22.54 16.74 -11.43
N SER A 918 -23.15 16.79 -12.60
CA SER A 918 -22.59 16.30 -13.87
C SER A 918 -23.00 17.24 -15.00
N GLY A 919 -22.11 17.47 -15.96
CA GLY A 919 -22.35 18.37 -17.09
C GLY A 919 -21.08 19.04 -17.61
N THR A 920 -21.23 20.08 -18.40
CA THR A 920 -20.10 20.89 -18.87
C THR A 920 -19.48 21.71 -17.74
N PRO A 921 -18.21 22.16 -17.83
CA PRO A 921 -17.58 23.03 -16.85
C PRO A 921 -18.44 24.27 -16.50
N GLU A 922 -19.11 24.86 -17.51
CA GLU A 922 -19.97 26.04 -17.37
C GLU A 922 -21.26 25.73 -16.58
N GLU A 923 -21.75 24.49 -16.64
CA GLU A 923 -22.90 24.01 -15.87
C GLU A 923 -22.51 23.73 -14.41
N ILE A 924 -21.37 23.05 -14.20
CA ILE A 924 -20.86 22.72 -12.87
C ILE A 924 -20.56 23.97 -12.04
N MET A 925 -20.03 25.02 -12.68
CA MET A 925 -19.74 26.32 -12.03
C MET A 925 -20.99 26.99 -11.40
N LYS A 926 -22.20 26.64 -11.89
CA LYS A 926 -23.47 27.19 -11.37
C LYS A 926 -23.99 26.42 -10.15
N VAL A 927 -23.47 25.23 -9.87
CA VAL A 927 -23.92 24.37 -8.77
C VAL A 927 -23.23 24.76 -7.46
N LYS A 928 -23.95 25.44 -6.58
CA LYS A 928 -23.41 25.92 -5.30
C LYS A 928 -22.87 24.84 -4.36
N LYS A 929 -23.36 23.61 -4.46
CA LYS A 929 -22.90 22.48 -3.64
C LYS A 929 -21.59 21.84 -4.15
N SER A 930 -21.18 22.12 -5.38
CA SER A 930 -19.94 21.64 -5.97
C SER A 930 -18.75 22.50 -5.54
N TYR A 931 -17.84 21.95 -4.77
CA TYR A 931 -16.59 22.64 -4.45
C TYR A 931 -15.76 22.87 -5.72
N THR A 932 -15.65 21.85 -6.57
CA THR A 932 -14.98 21.99 -7.87
C THR A 932 -15.55 23.15 -8.68
N GLY A 933 -16.90 23.28 -8.75
CA GLY A 933 -17.56 24.38 -9.44
C GLY A 933 -17.27 25.76 -8.84
N GLN A 934 -17.16 25.86 -7.52
CA GLN A 934 -16.82 27.13 -6.85
C GLN A 934 -15.42 27.62 -7.21
N TYR A 935 -14.41 26.72 -7.20
CA TYR A 935 -13.03 27.08 -7.58
C TYR A 935 -12.90 27.29 -9.09
N LEU A 936 -13.57 26.47 -9.91
CA LEU A 936 -13.56 26.60 -11.38
C LEU A 936 -14.07 27.95 -11.88
N LYS A 937 -15.02 28.56 -11.16
CA LYS A 937 -15.56 29.88 -11.48
C LYS A 937 -14.48 30.97 -11.60
N LYS A 938 -13.43 30.89 -10.76
CA LYS A 938 -12.30 31.82 -10.79
C LYS A 938 -11.52 31.70 -12.10
N TYR A 939 -11.29 30.49 -12.59
CA TYR A 939 -10.52 30.19 -13.80
C TYR A 939 -11.30 30.48 -15.08
N LEU A 940 -12.60 30.19 -15.15
CA LEU A 940 -13.42 30.45 -16.34
C LEU A 940 -13.74 31.94 -16.51
N ASN A 941 -13.98 32.70 -15.43
CA ASN A 941 -14.25 34.14 -15.51
C ASN A 941 -13.02 34.93 -15.97
N GLN A 942 -11.81 34.52 -15.63
CA GLN A 942 -10.59 35.18 -16.12
C GLN A 942 -10.40 34.99 -17.63
N ALA A 943 -10.85 33.87 -18.20
CA ALA A 943 -10.76 33.60 -19.64
C ALA A 943 -11.72 34.45 -20.50
N HIS A 944 -12.78 35.04 -19.92
CA HIS A 944 -13.73 35.91 -20.63
C HIS A 944 -13.34 37.41 -20.66
N HIS A 945 -12.22 37.76 -20.02
CA HIS A 945 -11.75 39.16 -19.94
C HIS A 945 -10.50 39.46 -20.79
N ILE A 946 -10.13 38.54 -21.74
CA ILE A 946 -9.03 38.74 -22.69
C ILE A 946 -9.61 38.72 -24.12
#